data_74652ccb2d33dff79e735c5ba7dd78fc
#
_entry.id   74652ccb2d33dff79e735c5ba7dd78fc
#
_cell.length_a   1.000
_cell.length_b   1.000
_cell.length_c   1.000
_cell.angle_alpha   90.00
_cell.angle_beta   90.00
_cell.angle_gamma   90.00
#
_symmetry.space_group_name_H-M   'P 1'
#
loop_
_entity.id
_entity.type
_entity.pdbx_description
1 polymer ?
#
loop_
_entity_poly.entity_id
_entity_poly.type
_entity_poly.pdbx_seq_one_letter_code
_entity_poly.pdbx_strand_id
1 'polypeptide(L)'
;MLLAVTAAGLSAGAVLHLAGVAAAGDAVWAAVTVVALVPALVWVLSALRGGRLGVDAIAVLALGGALAVREYLAGALIGVMLATGRALEDSSLRRARRDLTALYERAPRTARRYEGAVPGPVPVALVRPGDLLLVPGGETVPVDGVVARGLALLDESALTGEPLPVEHAEGEGVRSGVVNAGSAFDLRATRTEAESAYAGVVRLARQAEAESAPVVRLADRFAAWFLPVTLLAAGASWALSGDPVRAVAVLVVATPCPLLLAAPAAIASGLSRAARCGVVVKGGGALERLGRARTLVLDKTGTLTAGRPEVIDVVAAPEVRADDVLRLAAALDRVSSHVLAAAIVGAARARRIAPPEPSEVEERPGVGTSGTVEGHRVEVGKARAGPPPREWERAQRARAALDGAMTVWVTLDGETAGVILLRDAVRADAARTLRRLRAAGIERMIMLTGDRAEVAESVGTVLGVDRVLAGQTPEAKVRAVRREVERAVTVMVGDGVNDAPALAAADVGVAMGARGSAASARAADVVLTTDRLDRLADAMDVARRSRRIAVQSAAAGMGMSLLAMAVAAAGALPPAAGALLQEAVDVAVILNALRALRPAGGTRTAVDPATRSLLRRFEMEHSSLRPALEEIRASADEMGRIPAPAVLDRLRGVCAFLTERLLPHERAEERRLYPAMGQALGGPEVTMTMSRAHAEIERLVRRLRGHLALAEAEGVRPERLDDLRACLYGLYAVLTLHFDQEEEAYFSLAAPSGPAHPRNEAV
;
A
#
# COMPACT_ATOMS: atom_id res chain seq x y z
N MET A 1 5.68 38.74 6.93
CA MET A 1 6.18 40.13 7.12
C MET A 1 6.28 40.88 5.79
N LEU A 2 6.98 40.39 4.76
CA LEU A 2 7.11 41.07 3.45
C LEU A 2 5.73 41.40 2.84
N LEU A 3 4.77 40.44 2.80
CA LEU A 3 3.41 40.67 2.28
C LEU A 3 2.68 41.81 3.00
N ALA A 4 2.78 41.85 4.34
CA ALA A 4 2.12 42.93 5.11
C ALA A 4 2.70 44.32 4.77
N VAL A 5 4.03 44.41 4.61
CA VAL A 5 4.72 45.66 4.27
C VAL A 5 4.36 46.09 2.85
N THR A 6 4.43 45.21 1.87
CA THR A 6 4.14 45.52 0.47
C THR A 6 2.68 45.87 0.25
N ALA A 7 1.74 45.12 0.87
CA ALA A 7 0.30 45.41 0.79
C ALA A 7 -0.09 46.72 1.49
N ALA A 8 0.48 47.01 2.67
CA ALA A 8 0.27 48.28 3.35
C ALA A 8 0.79 49.45 2.53
N GLY A 9 2.00 49.34 1.94
CA GLY A 9 2.55 50.36 1.11
C GLY A 9 1.81 50.56 -0.21
N LEU A 10 1.33 49.51 -0.85
CA LEU A 10 0.47 49.60 -2.05
C LEU A 10 -0.82 50.38 -1.72
N SER A 11 -1.45 50.07 -0.60
CA SER A 11 -2.68 50.71 -0.13
C SER A 11 -2.43 52.18 0.25
N ALA A 12 -1.33 52.48 0.95
CA ALA A 12 -0.96 53.84 1.33
C ALA A 12 -0.69 54.71 0.10
N GLY A 13 0.04 54.21 -0.91
CA GLY A 13 0.26 54.90 -2.17
C GLY A 13 -1.06 55.19 -2.92
N ALA A 14 -2.00 54.25 -2.94
CA ALA A 14 -3.31 54.42 -3.54
C ALA A 14 -4.12 55.53 -2.82
N VAL A 15 -4.13 55.54 -1.48
CA VAL A 15 -4.78 56.59 -0.69
C VAL A 15 -4.22 57.96 -0.99
N LEU A 16 -2.87 58.11 -1.07
CA LEU A 16 -2.22 59.38 -1.40
C LEU A 16 -2.56 59.85 -2.81
N HIS A 17 -2.66 58.95 -3.78
CA HIS A 17 -3.11 59.27 -5.14
C HIS A 17 -4.55 59.79 -5.17
N LEU A 18 -5.46 59.12 -4.46
CA LEU A 18 -6.86 59.52 -4.34
C LEU A 18 -7.01 60.85 -3.57
N ALA A 19 -6.10 61.15 -2.64
CA ALA A 19 -6.05 62.40 -1.92
C ALA A 19 -5.43 63.57 -2.74
N GLY A 20 -5.06 63.33 -4.01
CA GLY A 20 -4.48 64.34 -4.89
C GLY A 20 -3.00 64.59 -4.71
N VAL A 21 -2.29 63.80 -3.89
CA VAL A 21 -0.84 63.91 -3.63
C VAL A 21 -0.07 62.87 -4.43
N ALA A 22 -0.21 62.88 -5.76
CA ALA A 22 0.33 61.86 -6.65
C ALA A 22 1.82 61.60 -6.48
N ALA A 23 2.66 62.64 -6.37
CA ALA A 23 4.09 62.51 -6.21
C ALA A 23 4.50 61.73 -4.93
N ALA A 24 3.77 61.91 -3.82
CA ALA A 24 3.99 61.15 -2.60
C ALA A 24 3.54 59.69 -2.75
N GLY A 25 2.43 59.47 -3.46
CA GLY A 25 1.96 58.11 -3.81
C GLY A 25 2.98 57.32 -4.63
N ASP A 26 3.53 57.96 -5.67
CA ASP A 26 4.61 57.41 -6.51
C ASP A 26 5.88 57.09 -5.71
N ALA A 27 6.28 57.97 -4.79
CA ALA A 27 7.43 57.75 -3.92
C ALA A 27 7.22 56.52 -2.99
N VAL A 28 6.00 56.33 -2.45
CA VAL A 28 5.65 55.16 -1.62
C VAL A 28 5.69 53.90 -2.46
N TRP A 29 5.12 53.88 -3.67
CA TRP A 29 5.15 52.71 -4.56
C TRP A 29 6.59 52.39 -5.01
N ALA A 30 7.42 53.38 -5.30
CA ALA A 30 8.84 53.18 -5.60
C ALA A 30 9.57 52.54 -4.41
N ALA A 31 9.33 53.02 -3.18
CA ALA A 31 9.93 52.46 -1.97
C ALA A 31 9.49 51.01 -1.76
N VAL A 32 8.20 50.69 -1.96
CA VAL A 32 7.68 49.31 -1.90
C VAL A 32 8.36 48.38 -2.91
N THR A 33 8.57 48.88 -4.14
CA THR A 33 9.25 48.16 -5.19
C THR A 33 10.71 47.86 -4.82
N VAL A 34 11.43 48.82 -4.23
CA VAL A 34 12.80 48.62 -3.73
C VAL A 34 12.82 47.58 -2.58
N VAL A 35 11.87 47.66 -1.64
CA VAL A 35 11.77 46.74 -0.53
C VAL A 35 11.50 45.29 -1.02
N ALA A 36 10.76 45.12 -2.11
CA ALA A 36 10.53 43.81 -2.73
C ALA A 36 11.75 43.35 -3.57
N LEU A 37 12.46 44.25 -4.19
CA LEU A 37 13.64 43.97 -5.04
C LEU A 37 14.81 43.37 -4.24
N VAL A 38 15.06 43.85 -3.01
CA VAL A 38 16.20 43.41 -2.18
C VAL A 38 16.11 41.87 -1.86
N PRO A 39 15.01 41.34 -1.33
CA PRO A 39 14.90 39.90 -1.13
C PRO A 39 14.97 39.13 -2.44
N ALA A 40 14.32 39.59 -3.50
CA ALA A 40 14.36 38.96 -4.82
C ALA A 40 15.80 38.83 -5.34
N LEU A 41 16.61 39.86 -5.19
CA LEU A 41 18.02 39.83 -5.58
C LEU A 41 18.84 38.83 -4.74
N VAL A 42 18.60 38.76 -3.43
CA VAL A 42 19.26 37.80 -2.54
C VAL A 42 18.90 36.36 -2.97
N TRP A 43 17.65 36.07 -3.32
CA TRP A 43 17.23 34.76 -3.77
C TRP A 43 17.87 34.37 -5.11
N VAL A 44 17.93 35.30 -6.08
CA VAL A 44 18.63 35.10 -7.37
C VAL A 44 20.11 34.82 -7.15
N LEU A 45 20.79 35.58 -6.32
CA LEU A 45 22.22 35.39 -6.03
C LEU A 45 22.49 34.06 -5.33
N SER A 46 21.59 33.66 -4.43
CA SER A 46 21.70 32.33 -3.76
C SER A 46 21.48 31.18 -4.74
N ALA A 47 20.54 31.30 -5.66
CA ALA A 47 20.27 30.32 -6.70
C ALA A 47 21.43 30.20 -7.69
N LEU A 48 22.03 31.30 -8.09
CA LEU A 48 23.22 31.38 -8.97
C LEU A 48 24.44 30.71 -8.32
N ARG A 49 24.67 30.94 -7.01
CA ARG A 49 25.72 30.21 -6.26
C ARG A 49 25.50 28.72 -6.21
N GLY A 50 24.25 28.27 -6.27
CA GLY A 50 23.87 26.85 -6.37
C GLY A 50 23.91 26.31 -7.81
N GLY A 51 24.41 27.07 -8.81
CA GLY A 51 24.43 26.63 -10.21
C GLY A 51 23.08 26.57 -10.90
N ARG A 52 22.04 27.20 -10.33
CA ARG A 52 20.67 27.19 -10.87
C ARG A 52 20.29 28.62 -11.29
N LEU A 53 19.94 28.79 -12.56
CA LEU A 53 19.28 30.00 -13.05
C LEU A 53 17.80 29.90 -12.63
N GLY A 54 17.47 30.61 -11.53
CA GLY A 54 16.09 30.62 -11.01
C GLY A 54 15.20 31.58 -11.80
N VAL A 55 13.92 31.28 -11.78
CA VAL A 55 12.85 32.10 -12.35
C VAL A 55 12.74 33.47 -11.68
N ASP A 56 13.20 33.58 -10.45
CA ASP A 56 13.27 34.82 -9.69
C ASP A 56 14.06 35.95 -10.44
N ALA A 57 14.90 35.57 -11.42
CA ALA A 57 15.59 36.54 -12.27
C ALA A 57 14.61 37.39 -13.11
N ILE A 58 13.50 36.81 -13.59
CA ILE A 58 12.47 37.55 -14.33
C ILE A 58 11.81 38.59 -13.40
N ALA A 59 11.51 38.19 -12.15
CA ALA A 59 10.92 39.08 -11.17
C ALA A 59 11.87 40.29 -10.85
N VAL A 60 13.17 40.03 -10.70
CA VAL A 60 14.19 41.09 -10.51
C VAL A 60 14.22 42.02 -11.70
N LEU A 61 14.20 41.50 -12.93
CA LEU A 61 14.18 42.31 -14.16
C LEU A 61 12.87 43.11 -14.31
N ALA A 62 11.72 42.51 -13.94
CA ALA A 62 10.43 43.18 -13.96
C ALA A 62 10.36 44.36 -12.95
N LEU A 63 10.81 44.12 -11.70
CA LEU A 63 10.88 45.15 -10.64
C LEU A 63 11.86 46.24 -11.00
N GLY A 64 13.08 45.91 -11.45
CA GLY A 64 14.08 46.88 -11.89
C GLY A 64 13.64 47.65 -13.13
N GLY A 65 13.02 46.98 -14.10
CA GLY A 65 12.44 47.60 -15.28
C GLY A 65 11.31 48.57 -14.94
N ALA A 66 10.39 48.19 -14.07
CA ALA A 66 9.30 49.05 -13.61
C ALA A 66 9.82 50.37 -12.94
N LEU A 67 10.87 50.25 -12.12
CA LEU A 67 11.54 51.42 -11.56
C LEU A 67 12.19 52.29 -12.63
N ALA A 68 12.88 51.70 -13.61
CA ALA A 68 13.58 52.40 -14.66
C ALA A 68 12.65 53.19 -15.60
N VAL A 69 11.48 52.61 -15.93
CA VAL A 69 10.47 53.27 -16.79
C VAL A 69 9.45 54.09 -16.00
N ARG A 70 9.61 54.24 -14.68
CA ARG A 70 8.73 54.99 -13.75
C ARG A 70 7.31 54.42 -13.63
N GLU A 71 7.12 53.15 -13.88
CA GLU A 71 5.85 52.40 -13.68
C GLU A 71 5.77 51.92 -12.23
N TYR A 72 5.72 52.88 -11.26
CA TYR A 72 5.83 52.59 -9.83
C TYR A 72 4.67 51.75 -9.29
N LEU A 73 3.44 51.99 -9.79
CA LEU A 73 2.28 51.17 -9.44
C LEU A 73 2.47 49.69 -9.86
N ALA A 74 2.97 49.48 -11.08
CA ALA A 74 3.26 48.17 -11.57
C ALA A 74 4.33 47.48 -10.70
N GLY A 75 5.41 48.20 -10.36
CA GLY A 75 6.46 47.70 -9.46
C GLY A 75 5.93 47.32 -8.08
N ALA A 76 5.06 48.12 -7.48
CA ALA A 76 4.45 47.84 -6.19
C ALA A 76 3.52 46.60 -6.27
N LEU A 77 2.73 46.48 -7.35
CA LEU A 77 1.87 45.28 -7.60
C LEU A 77 2.72 44.04 -7.76
N ILE A 78 3.82 44.07 -8.52
CA ILE A 78 4.76 42.94 -8.66
C ILE A 78 5.35 42.57 -7.28
N GLY A 79 5.68 43.56 -6.46
CA GLY A 79 6.17 43.36 -5.10
C GLY A 79 5.15 42.61 -4.20
N VAL A 80 3.88 43.01 -4.28
CA VAL A 80 2.78 42.29 -3.58
C VAL A 80 2.61 40.87 -4.16
N MET A 81 2.60 40.73 -5.48
CA MET A 81 2.49 39.47 -6.18
C MET A 81 3.59 38.48 -5.73
N LEU A 82 4.86 38.93 -5.70
CA LEU A 82 5.98 38.11 -5.24
C LEU A 82 5.83 37.69 -3.77
N ALA A 83 5.38 38.61 -2.90
CA ALA A 83 5.17 38.34 -1.49
C ALA A 83 3.97 37.40 -1.25
N THR A 84 2.87 37.57 -2.00
CA THR A 84 1.68 36.74 -1.99
C THR A 84 2.03 35.34 -2.48
N GLY A 85 2.73 35.20 -3.60
CA GLY A 85 3.16 33.92 -4.16
C GLY A 85 3.97 33.12 -3.15
N ARG A 86 4.96 33.75 -2.49
CA ARG A 86 5.73 33.07 -1.42
C ARG A 86 4.90 32.70 -0.22
N ALA A 87 3.99 33.57 0.23
CA ALA A 87 3.11 33.27 1.36
C ALA A 87 2.12 32.11 1.04
N LEU A 88 1.60 32.08 -0.17
CA LEU A 88 0.72 30.97 -0.65
C LEU A 88 1.50 29.67 -0.82
N GLU A 89 2.71 29.71 -1.35
CA GLU A 89 3.61 28.57 -1.43
C GLU A 89 3.81 27.95 -0.05
N ASP A 90 4.28 28.76 0.91
CA ASP A 90 4.53 28.34 2.28
C ASP A 90 3.26 27.79 2.95
N SER A 91 2.11 28.46 2.78
CA SER A 91 0.85 28.03 3.40
C SER A 91 0.32 26.75 2.76
N SER A 92 0.43 26.61 1.43
CA SER A 92 0.00 25.44 0.69
C SER A 92 0.84 24.21 1.05
N LEU A 93 2.17 24.38 1.12
CA LEU A 93 3.08 23.34 1.54
C LEU A 93 2.84 22.93 3.01
N ARG A 94 2.64 23.89 3.93
CA ARG A 94 2.28 23.61 5.31
C ARG A 94 0.95 22.86 5.40
N ARG A 95 -0.07 23.27 4.66
CA ARG A 95 -1.37 22.61 4.65
C ARG A 95 -1.28 21.20 4.07
N ALA A 96 -0.52 21.03 2.99
CA ALA A 96 -0.32 19.73 2.36
C ALA A 96 0.50 18.76 3.24
N ARG A 97 1.41 19.27 4.08
CA ARG A 97 2.20 18.48 5.02
C ARG A 97 1.53 18.24 6.37
N ARG A 98 0.41 18.90 6.64
CA ARG A 98 -0.26 18.87 7.97
C ARG A 98 -0.53 17.45 8.47
N ASP A 99 -0.95 16.55 7.60
CA ASP A 99 -1.27 15.17 7.99
C ASP A 99 0.00 14.35 8.27
N LEU A 100 1.09 14.61 7.53
CA LEU A 100 2.40 14.01 7.84
C LEU A 100 2.93 14.50 9.19
N THR A 101 2.80 15.81 9.47
CA THR A 101 3.20 16.39 10.74
C THR A 101 2.38 15.85 11.90
N ALA A 102 1.07 15.65 11.72
CA ALA A 102 0.20 15.05 12.72
C ALA A 102 0.61 13.63 13.12
N LEU A 103 1.26 12.88 12.23
CA LEU A 103 1.86 11.58 12.58
C LEU A 103 3.02 11.74 13.57
N TYR A 104 3.81 12.81 13.49
CA TYR A 104 4.93 13.02 14.44
C TYR A 104 4.46 13.46 15.82
N GLU A 105 3.41 14.28 15.87
CA GLU A 105 2.88 14.86 17.08
C GLU A 105 2.16 13.84 17.97
N ARG A 106 1.64 12.75 17.37
CA ARG A 106 0.98 11.66 18.09
C ARG A 106 1.94 10.64 18.68
N ALA A 107 3.25 10.71 18.40
CA ALA A 107 4.23 9.79 18.97
C ALA A 107 4.26 9.94 20.50
N PRO A 108 3.98 8.88 21.27
CA PRO A 108 4.01 8.92 22.71
C PRO A 108 5.42 9.22 23.20
N ARG A 109 5.57 10.14 24.16
CA ARG A 109 6.86 10.51 24.75
C ARG A 109 7.12 9.81 26.08
N THR A 110 6.06 9.34 26.74
CA THR A 110 6.11 8.66 28.03
C THR A 110 5.30 7.38 27.98
N ALA A 111 5.70 6.39 28.77
CA ALA A 111 4.99 5.15 29.00
C ALA A 111 4.81 4.96 30.51
N ARG A 112 3.80 4.21 30.94
CA ARG A 112 3.59 3.86 32.34
C ARG A 112 4.13 2.46 32.62
N ARG A 113 5.35 2.35 33.10
CA ARG A 113 6.00 1.06 33.38
C ARG A 113 5.76 0.66 34.83
N TYR A 114 5.48 -0.62 35.05
CA TYR A 114 5.38 -1.17 36.41
C TYR A 114 6.77 -1.29 37.04
N GLU A 115 6.91 -0.65 38.22
CA GLU A 115 8.03 -0.85 39.14
C GLU A 115 7.46 -1.53 40.39
N GLY A 116 7.54 -2.87 40.45
CA GLY A 116 6.78 -3.66 41.39
C GLY A 116 5.28 -3.69 41.07
N ALA A 117 4.43 -3.24 42.00
CA ALA A 117 2.98 -3.23 41.84
C ALA A 117 2.41 -1.88 41.35
N VAL A 118 3.21 -0.84 41.26
CA VAL A 118 2.75 0.52 40.92
C VAL A 118 3.29 0.96 39.56
N PRO A 119 2.41 1.38 38.63
CA PRO A 119 2.86 1.92 37.34
C PRO A 119 3.32 3.37 37.50
N GLY A 120 4.55 3.65 37.06
CA GLY A 120 5.15 4.97 37.04
C GLY A 120 5.46 5.49 35.62
N PRO A 121 5.42 6.82 35.38
CA PRO A 121 5.75 7.38 34.09
C PRO A 121 7.27 7.29 33.82
N VAL A 122 7.63 6.73 32.67
CA VAL A 122 9.02 6.66 32.19
C VAL A 122 9.08 7.18 30.74
N PRO A 123 10.19 7.80 30.32
CA PRO A 123 10.40 8.09 28.92
C PRO A 123 10.29 6.81 28.07
N VAL A 124 9.57 6.86 26.93
CA VAL A 124 9.39 5.68 26.05
C VAL A 124 10.74 5.12 25.58
N ALA A 125 11.74 5.98 25.37
CA ALA A 125 13.11 5.58 24.99
C ALA A 125 13.79 4.64 26.00
N LEU A 126 13.32 4.57 27.24
CA LEU A 126 13.85 3.68 28.28
C LEU A 126 13.10 2.35 28.39
N VAL A 127 12.03 2.17 27.62
CA VAL A 127 11.27 0.91 27.59
C VAL A 127 12.09 -0.16 26.88
N ARG A 128 12.15 -1.35 27.46
CA ARG A 128 12.85 -2.52 26.93
C ARG A 128 11.88 -3.67 26.66
N PRO A 129 12.20 -4.56 25.71
CA PRO A 129 11.46 -5.80 25.55
C PRO A 129 11.35 -6.58 26.88
N GLY A 130 10.12 -7.04 27.19
CA GLY A 130 9.81 -7.69 28.45
C GLY A 130 9.19 -6.78 29.51
N ASP A 131 9.36 -5.46 29.44
CA ASP A 131 8.74 -4.51 30.36
C ASP A 131 7.21 -4.64 30.34
N LEU A 132 6.60 -4.58 31.54
CA LEU A 132 5.15 -4.53 31.68
C LEU A 132 4.70 -3.08 31.76
N LEU A 133 3.77 -2.68 30.91
CA LEU A 133 3.29 -1.31 30.80
C LEU A 133 1.78 -1.28 31.00
N LEU A 134 1.29 -0.26 31.71
CA LEU A 134 -0.14 0.06 31.76
C LEU A 134 -0.50 1.02 30.64
N VAL A 135 -1.54 0.70 29.87
CA VAL A 135 -2.12 1.57 28.82
C VAL A 135 -3.53 1.97 29.23
N PRO A 136 -3.72 3.16 29.81
CA PRO A 136 -5.03 3.68 30.15
C PRO A 136 -5.93 3.93 28.94
N GLY A 137 -7.26 3.97 29.16
CA GLY A 137 -8.20 4.41 28.15
C GLY A 137 -7.92 5.85 27.70
N GLY A 138 -7.96 6.09 26.40
CA GLY A 138 -7.64 7.37 25.75
C GLY A 138 -6.14 7.63 25.53
N GLU A 139 -5.24 6.80 26.05
CA GLU A 139 -3.80 6.94 25.81
C GLU A 139 -3.34 6.14 24.58
N THR A 140 -2.25 6.60 23.97
CA THR A 140 -1.63 5.92 22.83
C THR A 140 -0.70 4.82 23.29
N VAL A 141 -0.75 3.65 22.65
CA VAL A 141 0.16 2.53 22.91
C VAL A 141 1.60 2.95 22.63
N PRO A 142 2.51 2.88 23.62
CA PRO A 142 3.84 3.51 23.52
C PRO A 142 4.83 2.72 22.66
N VAL A 143 4.82 1.40 22.71
CA VAL A 143 5.71 0.50 21.95
C VAL A 143 4.94 -0.72 21.48
N ASP A 144 5.47 -1.46 20.50
CA ASP A 144 4.89 -2.73 20.09
C ASP A 144 4.97 -3.74 21.24
N GLY A 145 3.89 -4.50 21.45
CA GLY A 145 3.81 -5.48 22.53
C GLY A 145 2.70 -6.50 22.33
N VAL A 146 2.44 -7.27 23.38
CA VAL A 146 1.32 -8.20 23.47
C VAL A 146 0.46 -7.86 24.68
N VAL A 147 -0.84 -8.04 24.57
CA VAL A 147 -1.76 -7.86 25.71
C VAL A 147 -1.41 -8.88 26.79
N ALA A 148 -0.96 -8.40 27.95
CA ALA A 148 -0.55 -9.25 29.06
C ALA A 148 -1.72 -9.57 30.01
N ARG A 149 -2.65 -8.61 30.17
CA ARG A 149 -3.88 -8.75 30.97
C ARG A 149 -4.95 -7.80 30.47
N GLY A 150 -6.19 -8.25 30.44
CA GLY A 150 -7.37 -7.48 30.08
C GLY A 150 -7.73 -7.60 28.62
N LEU A 151 -8.76 -6.87 28.20
CA LEU A 151 -9.22 -6.77 26.82
C LEU A 151 -8.85 -5.37 26.30
N ALA A 152 -8.07 -5.30 25.24
CA ALA A 152 -7.71 -4.04 24.62
C ALA A 152 -8.65 -3.72 23.48
N LEU A 153 -9.44 -2.65 23.59
CA LEU A 153 -10.25 -2.10 22.50
C LEU A 153 -9.48 -0.93 21.88
N LEU A 154 -8.96 -1.10 20.66
CA LEU A 154 -7.98 -0.19 20.08
C LEU A 154 -8.53 0.53 18.85
N ASP A 155 -8.47 1.86 18.86
CA ASP A 155 -8.66 2.68 17.67
C ASP A 155 -7.36 2.70 16.85
N GLU A 156 -7.37 1.92 15.79
CA GLU A 156 -6.26 1.82 14.85
C GLU A 156 -6.35 2.80 13.69
N SER A 157 -7.34 3.69 13.66
CA SER A 157 -7.64 4.60 12.54
C SER A 157 -6.45 5.45 12.09
N ALA A 158 -5.57 5.81 13.03
CA ALA A 158 -4.35 6.57 12.74
C ALA A 158 -3.34 5.79 11.88
N LEU A 159 -3.31 4.46 11.98
CA LEU A 159 -2.43 3.57 11.22
C LEU A 159 -3.15 2.92 10.03
N THR A 160 -4.39 2.49 10.24
CA THR A 160 -5.16 1.68 9.26
C THR A 160 -6.09 2.51 8.40
N GLY A 161 -6.50 3.68 8.87
CA GLY A 161 -7.58 4.49 8.29
C GLY A 161 -8.99 3.90 8.50
N GLU A 162 -9.13 2.82 9.29
CA GLU A 162 -10.40 2.18 9.62
C GLU A 162 -11.03 2.88 10.84
N PRO A 163 -12.29 3.32 10.76
CA PRO A 163 -12.89 4.10 11.86
C PRO A 163 -13.44 3.25 13.00
N LEU A 164 -13.48 1.93 12.87
CA LEU A 164 -14.02 1.03 13.89
C LEU A 164 -12.90 0.52 14.79
N PRO A 165 -13.04 0.62 16.14
CA PRO A 165 -12.10 0.01 17.07
C PRO A 165 -12.07 -1.51 16.94
N VAL A 166 -10.89 -2.10 17.16
CA VAL A 166 -10.62 -3.54 17.09
C VAL A 166 -10.35 -4.08 18.49
N GLU A 167 -10.94 -5.22 18.81
CA GLU A 167 -10.71 -5.92 20.09
C GLU A 167 -9.47 -6.83 19.97
N HIS A 168 -8.60 -6.75 20.99
CA HIS A 168 -7.44 -7.63 21.16
C HIS A 168 -7.51 -8.33 22.50
N ALA A 169 -7.47 -9.66 22.46
CA ALA A 169 -7.49 -10.51 23.66
C ALA A 169 -6.07 -10.69 24.26
N GLU A 170 -6.00 -11.26 25.46
CA GLU A 170 -4.72 -11.63 26.10
C GLU A 170 -3.89 -12.54 25.18
N GLY A 171 -2.60 -12.20 25.04
CA GLY A 171 -1.65 -12.88 24.17
C GLY A 171 -1.65 -12.39 22.72
N GLU A 172 -2.55 -11.51 22.33
CA GLU A 172 -2.55 -10.91 20.99
C GLU A 172 -1.61 -9.72 20.89
N GLY A 173 -1.03 -9.54 19.69
CA GLY A 173 -0.06 -8.49 19.41
C GLY A 173 -0.73 -7.13 19.18
N VAL A 174 -0.20 -6.10 19.84
CA VAL A 174 -0.62 -4.70 19.71
C VAL A 174 0.52 -3.86 19.17
N ARG A 175 0.20 -2.92 18.29
CA ARG A 175 1.20 -1.99 17.72
C ARG A 175 1.22 -0.68 18.46
N SER A 176 2.40 -0.06 18.48
CA SER A 176 2.57 1.32 18.93
C SER A 176 1.81 2.31 18.03
N GLY A 177 1.41 3.44 18.63
CA GLY A 177 0.75 4.52 17.89
C GLY A 177 -0.77 4.40 17.73
N VAL A 178 -1.39 3.29 18.15
CA VAL A 178 -2.85 3.13 18.23
C VAL A 178 -3.37 3.66 19.57
N VAL A 179 -4.63 4.10 19.61
CA VAL A 179 -5.23 4.68 20.82
C VAL A 179 -6.12 3.63 21.51
N ASN A 180 -5.96 3.48 22.80
CA ASN A 180 -6.87 2.65 23.59
C ASN A 180 -8.25 3.32 23.71
N ALA A 181 -9.24 2.81 23.00
CA ALA A 181 -10.63 3.29 23.04
C ALA A 181 -11.47 2.62 24.14
N GLY A 182 -10.90 1.67 24.87
CA GLY A 182 -11.56 0.88 25.92
C GLY A 182 -11.05 1.17 27.32
N SER A 183 -11.17 0.16 28.18
CA SER A 183 -10.63 0.17 29.54
C SER A 183 -9.11 0.05 29.54
N ALA A 184 -8.46 0.38 30.66
CA ALA A 184 -7.02 0.18 30.82
C ALA A 184 -6.66 -1.32 30.69
N PHE A 185 -5.54 -1.60 30.04
CA PHE A 185 -5.00 -2.95 29.89
C PHE A 185 -3.48 -2.96 30.10
N ASP A 186 -2.94 -4.13 30.43
CA ASP A 186 -1.51 -4.32 30.59
C ASP A 186 -0.89 -4.83 29.29
N LEU A 187 0.16 -4.14 28.84
CA LEU A 187 0.94 -4.46 27.64
C LEU A 187 2.33 -4.96 28.05
N ARG A 188 2.74 -6.11 27.56
CA ARG A 188 4.14 -6.56 27.63
C ARG A 188 4.87 -6.12 26.39
N ALA A 189 5.84 -5.22 26.54
CA ALA A 189 6.65 -4.71 25.45
C ALA A 189 7.42 -5.84 24.74
N THR A 190 7.40 -5.86 23.42
CA THR A 190 8.16 -6.81 22.59
C THR A 190 9.28 -6.13 21.82
N ARG A 191 9.22 -4.80 21.67
CA ARG A 191 10.23 -3.99 20.97
C ARG A 191 10.56 -2.72 21.73
N THR A 192 11.72 -2.14 21.41
CA THR A 192 12.09 -0.80 21.86
C THR A 192 11.32 0.26 21.06
N GLU A 193 11.32 1.53 21.53
CA GLU A 193 10.76 2.67 20.79
C GLU A 193 11.29 2.74 19.36
N ALA A 194 12.62 2.68 19.20
CA ALA A 194 13.28 2.84 17.89
C ALA A 194 12.94 1.73 16.88
N GLU A 195 12.59 0.54 17.37
CA GLU A 195 12.22 -0.64 16.59
C GLU A 195 10.72 -0.80 16.41
N SER A 196 9.92 0.02 17.09
CA SER A 196 8.47 -0.03 17.05
C SER A 196 7.91 0.34 15.67
N ALA A 197 6.74 -0.20 15.35
CA ALA A 197 6.07 0.04 14.07
C ALA A 197 5.88 1.54 13.81
N TYR A 198 5.45 2.28 14.83
CA TYR A 198 5.19 3.72 14.72
C TYR A 198 6.46 4.55 14.48
N ALA A 199 7.55 4.25 15.14
CA ALA A 199 8.83 4.91 14.89
C ALA A 199 9.33 4.69 13.46
N GLY A 200 9.06 3.50 12.91
CA GLY A 200 9.30 3.20 11.48
C GLY A 200 8.51 4.13 10.57
N VAL A 201 7.21 4.29 10.79
CA VAL A 201 6.32 5.19 10.03
C VAL A 201 6.80 6.65 10.12
N VAL A 202 7.11 7.13 11.32
CA VAL A 202 7.61 8.50 11.55
C VAL A 202 8.92 8.76 10.80
N ARG A 203 9.85 7.82 10.83
CA ARG A 203 11.15 7.93 10.11
C ARG A 203 10.94 8.01 8.60
N LEU A 204 10.07 7.16 8.04
CA LEU A 204 9.73 7.17 6.62
C LEU A 204 9.07 8.47 6.20
N ALA A 205 8.14 8.99 7.01
CA ALA A 205 7.48 10.24 6.74
C ALA A 205 8.47 11.43 6.71
N ARG A 206 9.49 11.45 7.59
CA ARG A 206 10.58 12.44 7.57
C ARG A 206 11.45 12.33 6.30
N GLN A 207 11.76 11.12 5.86
CA GLN A 207 12.50 10.91 4.61
C GLN A 207 11.69 11.39 3.40
N ALA A 208 10.36 11.19 3.41
CA ALA A 208 9.46 11.63 2.36
C ALA A 208 9.49 13.15 2.11
N GLU A 209 9.77 13.94 3.13
CA GLU A 209 9.84 15.41 3.00
C GLU A 209 11.10 15.89 2.26
N ALA A 210 12.17 15.10 2.23
CA ALA A 210 13.48 15.53 1.73
C ALA A 210 13.63 15.34 0.19
N GLU A 211 12.81 14.53 -0.46
CA GLU A 211 12.95 14.21 -1.88
C GLU A 211 12.07 15.06 -2.80
N SER A 212 12.68 15.66 -3.83
CA SER A 212 11.97 16.43 -4.87
C SER A 212 11.40 15.52 -5.95
N ALA A 213 10.14 15.75 -6.37
CA ALA A 213 9.49 15.01 -7.44
C ALA A 213 10.12 15.30 -8.83
N PRO A 214 10.17 14.30 -9.76
CA PRO A 214 10.61 14.52 -11.13
C PRO A 214 9.83 15.60 -11.88
N VAL A 215 8.54 15.78 -11.59
CA VAL A 215 7.72 16.87 -12.16
C VAL A 215 8.22 18.25 -11.73
N VAL A 216 8.73 18.37 -10.51
CA VAL A 216 9.36 19.62 -10.05
C VAL A 216 10.64 19.88 -10.83
N ARG A 217 11.46 18.86 -11.08
CA ARG A 217 12.67 18.95 -11.92
C ARG A 217 12.35 19.27 -13.38
N LEU A 218 11.21 18.81 -13.89
CA LEU A 218 10.73 19.18 -15.23
C LEU A 218 10.33 20.66 -15.25
N ALA A 219 9.67 21.14 -14.20
CA ALA A 219 9.35 22.54 -14.01
C ALA A 219 10.60 23.42 -14.04
N ASP A 220 11.67 23.02 -13.35
CA ASP A 220 12.95 23.74 -13.36
C ASP A 220 13.57 23.80 -14.77
N ARG A 221 13.48 22.73 -15.57
CA ARG A 221 13.96 22.73 -16.96
C ARG A 221 13.15 23.65 -17.86
N PHE A 222 11.82 23.66 -17.71
CA PHE A 222 10.96 24.57 -18.45
C PHE A 222 11.26 26.03 -18.08
N ALA A 223 11.49 26.32 -16.80
CA ALA A 223 11.90 27.62 -16.32
C ALA A 223 13.20 28.09 -16.97
N ALA A 224 14.17 27.20 -17.16
CA ALA A 224 15.44 27.53 -17.82
C ALA A 224 15.28 27.93 -19.31
N TRP A 225 14.31 27.35 -20.01
CA TRP A 225 13.96 27.73 -21.38
C TRP A 225 13.06 28.96 -21.46
N PHE A 226 12.23 29.17 -20.47
CA PHE A 226 11.27 30.26 -20.43
C PHE A 226 11.95 31.64 -20.29
N LEU A 227 13.03 31.71 -19.52
CA LEU A 227 13.79 32.96 -19.35
C LEU A 227 14.35 33.52 -20.67
N PRO A 228 15.09 32.77 -21.50
CA PRO A 228 15.55 33.30 -22.81
C PRO A 228 14.40 33.69 -23.74
N VAL A 229 13.33 32.91 -23.78
CA VAL A 229 12.14 33.24 -24.60
C VAL A 229 11.50 34.55 -24.15
N THR A 230 11.36 34.74 -22.84
CA THR A 230 10.83 35.98 -22.26
C THR A 230 11.70 37.20 -22.60
N LEU A 231 13.02 37.07 -22.44
CA LEU A 231 13.95 38.16 -22.75
C LEU A 231 13.94 38.50 -24.24
N LEU A 232 13.86 37.50 -25.13
CA LEU A 232 13.71 37.71 -26.56
C LEU A 232 12.37 38.38 -26.89
N ALA A 233 11.27 37.97 -26.30
CA ALA A 233 9.96 38.59 -26.51
C ALA A 233 9.92 40.05 -26.00
N ALA A 234 10.46 40.31 -24.82
CA ALA A 234 10.55 41.67 -24.25
C ALA A 234 11.44 42.57 -25.09
N GLY A 235 12.64 42.07 -25.47
CA GLY A 235 13.56 42.79 -26.31
C GLY A 235 13.00 43.08 -27.71
N ALA A 236 12.37 42.12 -28.36
CA ALA A 236 11.72 42.25 -29.65
C ALA A 236 10.55 43.27 -29.58
N SER A 237 9.72 43.18 -28.53
CA SER A 237 8.62 44.11 -28.32
C SER A 237 9.11 45.53 -28.17
N TRP A 238 10.18 45.74 -27.40
CA TRP A 238 10.82 47.07 -27.26
C TRP A 238 11.42 47.54 -28.60
N ALA A 239 12.23 46.76 -29.25
CA ALA A 239 12.89 47.12 -30.50
C ALA A 239 11.90 47.46 -31.62
N LEU A 240 10.77 46.76 -31.73
CA LEU A 240 9.75 47.00 -32.75
C LEU A 240 8.83 48.19 -32.42
N SER A 241 8.57 48.46 -31.14
CA SER A 241 7.66 49.51 -30.73
C SER A 241 8.35 50.85 -30.38
N GLY A 242 9.65 50.79 -30.03
CA GLY A 242 10.38 51.95 -29.45
C GLY A 242 9.98 52.25 -27.99
N ASP A 243 9.03 51.54 -27.43
CA ASP A 243 8.46 51.79 -26.11
C ASP A 243 8.95 50.77 -25.08
N PRO A 244 9.82 51.18 -24.10
CA PRO A 244 10.33 50.26 -23.09
C PRO A 244 9.26 49.78 -22.10
N VAL A 245 8.11 50.49 -21.98
CA VAL A 245 7.00 50.08 -21.13
C VAL A 245 6.41 48.72 -21.59
N ARG A 246 6.38 48.46 -22.90
CA ARG A 246 5.94 47.17 -23.44
C ARG A 246 6.88 46.04 -23.04
N ALA A 247 8.19 46.26 -23.02
CA ALA A 247 9.12 45.24 -22.54
C ALA A 247 8.87 44.89 -21.08
N VAL A 248 8.63 45.90 -20.24
CA VAL A 248 8.28 45.71 -18.83
C VAL A 248 6.96 44.98 -18.72
N ALA A 249 5.93 45.28 -19.51
CA ALA A 249 4.65 44.58 -19.50
C ALA A 249 4.82 43.10 -19.82
N VAL A 250 5.66 42.75 -20.81
CA VAL A 250 6.02 41.37 -21.14
C VAL A 250 6.72 40.67 -19.97
N LEU A 251 7.70 41.32 -19.33
CA LEU A 251 8.43 40.78 -18.18
C LEU A 251 7.50 40.51 -16.98
N VAL A 252 6.52 41.36 -16.74
CA VAL A 252 5.57 41.29 -15.63
C VAL A 252 4.71 40.02 -15.74
N VAL A 253 4.14 39.77 -16.93
CA VAL A 253 3.26 38.62 -17.17
C VAL A 253 3.99 37.31 -17.44
N ALA A 254 5.30 37.37 -17.62
CA ALA A 254 6.16 36.25 -17.92
C ALA A 254 6.65 35.50 -16.66
N THR A 255 5.98 35.66 -15.53
CA THR A 255 6.37 34.93 -14.33
C THR A 255 5.85 33.47 -14.40
N PRO A 256 6.72 32.44 -14.38
CA PRO A 256 6.29 31.06 -14.41
C PRO A 256 5.93 30.50 -13.01
N CYS A 257 5.46 31.38 -12.11
CA CYS A 257 4.96 31.03 -10.77
C CYS A 257 3.97 29.85 -10.80
N PRO A 258 3.02 29.73 -11.78
CA PRO A 258 2.11 28.60 -11.85
C PRO A 258 2.82 27.25 -11.93
N LEU A 259 3.94 27.18 -12.65
CA LEU A 259 4.70 25.95 -12.80
C LEU A 259 5.45 25.58 -11.52
N LEU A 260 6.03 26.58 -10.85
CA LEU A 260 6.82 26.38 -9.64
C LEU A 260 5.98 26.05 -8.41
N LEU A 261 4.76 26.60 -8.33
CA LEU A 261 3.90 26.47 -7.15
C LEU A 261 2.93 25.28 -7.25
N ALA A 262 2.33 25.06 -8.43
CA ALA A 262 1.27 24.07 -8.59
C ALA A 262 1.77 22.63 -8.45
N ALA A 263 2.93 22.31 -9.03
CA ALA A 263 3.43 20.94 -9.03
C ALA A 263 3.84 20.48 -7.62
N PRO A 264 4.64 21.21 -6.84
CA PRO A 264 4.93 20.86 -5.46
C PRO A 264 3.68 20.78 -4.58
N ALA A 265 2.75 21.73 -4.71
CA ALA A 265 1.52 21.76 -3.93
C ALA A 265 0.62 20.53 -4.23
N ALA A 266 0.46 20.15 -5.49
CA ALA A 266 -0.33 18.99 -5.87
C ALA A 266 0.32 17.67 -5.40
N ILE A 267 1.65 17.55 -5.51
CA ILE A 267 2.38 16.36 -5.04
C ILE A 267 2.38 16.27 -3.52
N ALA A 268 2.63 17.35 -2.80
CA ALA A 268 2.57 17.36 -1.34
C ALA A 268 1.15 17.05 -0.82
N SER A 269 0.11 17.56 -1.52
CA SER A 269 -1.29 17.21 -1.26
C SER A 269 -1.54 15.71 -1.47
N GLY A 270 -0.93 15.12 -2.50
CA GLY A 270 -0.99 13.69 -2.77
C GLY A 270 -0.31 12.86 -1.69
N LEU A 271 0.88 13.25 -1.23
CA LEU A 271 1.59 12.58 -0.12
C LEU A 271 0.75 12.59 1.16
N SER A 272 0.20 13.75 1.52
CA SER A 272 -0.70 13.88 2.67
C SER A 272 -1.93 12.98 2.54
N ARG A 273 -2.55 12.93 1.35
CA ARG A 273 -3.70 12.07 1.09
C ARG A 273 -3.37 10.59 1.15
N ALA A 274 -2.23 10.15 0.60
CA ALA A 274 -1.77 8.77 0.67
C ALA A 274 -1.55 8.34 2.14
N ALA A 275 -0.94 9.22 2.95
CA ALA A 275 -0.73 8.96 4.37
C ALA A 275 -2.05 8.73 5.13
N ARG A 276 -3.11 9.51 4.83
CA ARG A 276 -4.46 9.28 5.40
C ARG A 276 -5.09 7.94 5.00
N CYS A 277 -4.66 7.36 3.88
CA CYS A 277 -5.10 6.04 3.44
C CYS A 277 -4.24 4.91 4.02
N GLY A 278 -3.35 5.19 4.98
CA GLY A 278 -2.44 4.21 5.54
C GLY A 278 -1.28 3.83 4.61
N VAL A 279 -0.88 4.73 3.70
CA VAL A 279 0.22 4.50 2.76
C VAL A 279 1.27 5.60 2.90
N VAL A 280 2.45 5.24 3.37
CA VAL A 280 3.59 6.17 3.49
C VAL A 280 4.46 6.07 2.24
N VAL A 281 4.58 7.17 1.51
CA VAL A 281 5.37 7.27 0.28
C VAL A 281 6.62 8.09 0.56
N LYS A 282 7.81 7.58 0.22
CA LYS A 282 9.09 8.27 0.41
C LYS A 282 9.30 9.32 -0.68
N GLY A 283 8.72 10.49 -0.48
CA GLY A 283 8.93 11.65 -1.32
C GLY A 283 8.07 11.75 -2.57
N GLY A 284 8.07 12.97 -3.12
CA GLY A 284 7.27 13.28 -4.31
C GLY A 284 7.70 12.51 -5.55
N GLY A 285 8.99 12.14 -5.63
CA GLY A 285 9.51 11.34 -6.74
C GLY A 285 8.92 9.95 -6.81
N ALA A 286 8.79 9.28 -5.67
CA ALA A 286 8.16 7.96 -5.57
C ALA A 286 6.66 8.04 -5.90
N LEU A 287 5.96 9.07 -5.39
CA LEU A 287 4.54 9.28 -5.71
C LEU A 287 4.33 9.50 -7.22
N GLU A 288 5.18 10.28 -7.87
CA GLU A 288 5.09 10.51 -9.31
C GLU A 288 5.35 9.23 -10.11
N ARG A 289 6.41 8.46 -9.77
CA ARG A 289 6.69 7.16 -10.41
C ARG A 289 5.52 6.20 -10.22
N LEU A 290 4.94 6.12 -8.99
CA LEU A 290 3.76 5.32 -8.71
C LEU A 290 2.58 5.71 -9.61
N GLY A 291 2.33 7.01 -9.82
CA GLY A 291 1.29 7.50 -10.73
C GLY A 291 1.55 7.21 -12.22
N ARG A 292 2.77 6.82 -12.60
CA ARG A 292 3.16 6.45 -13.98
C ARG A 292 3.28 4.95 -14.18
N ALA A 293 3.14 4.17 -13.11
CA ALA A 293 3.32 2.73 -13.16
C ALA A 293 2.36 2.05 -14.14
N ARG A 294 2.89 1.10 -14.92
CA ARG A 294 2.15 0.28 -15.86
C ARG A 294 2.35 -1.22 -15.62
N THR A 295 3.49 -1.60 -15.06
CA THR A 295 3.79 -2.98 -14.70
C THR A 295 3.76 -3.15 -13.19
N LEU A 296 3.11 -4.20 -12.73
CA LEU A 296 3.06 -4.62 -11.34
C LEU A 296 3.67 -6.01 -11.22
N VAL A 297 4.69 -6.13 -10.39
CA VAL A 297 5.31 -7.39 -10.01
C VAL A 297 4.96 -7.67 -8.56
N LEU A 298 4.41 -8.84 -8.28
CA LEU A 298 3.91 -9.23 -6.96
C LEU A 298 4.66 -10.47 -6.48
N ASP A 299 5.22 -10.44 -5.29
CA ASP A 299 5.57 -11.69 -4.62
C ASP A 299 4.28 -12.43 -4.22
N LYS A 300 4.33 -13.75 -4.16
CA LYS A 300 3.21 -14.55 -3.71
C LYS A 300 3.12 -14.52 -2.18
N THR A 301 4.18 -14.95 -1.52
CA THR A 301 4.21 -15.24 -0.08
C THR A 301 4.18 -13.94 0.75
N GLY A 302 3.26 -13.85 1.73
CA GLY A 302 3.12 -12.65 2.56
C GLY A 302 2.58 -11.41 1.82
N THR A 303 2.34 -11.49 0.51
CA THR A 303 1.77 -10.41 -0.31
C THR A 303 0.40 -10.77 -0.85
N LEU A 304 0.33 -11.74 -1.77
CA LEU A 304 -0.94 -12.30 -2.25
C LEU A 304 -1.52 -13.32 -1.27
N THR A 305 -0.68 -13.87 -0.38
CA THR A 305 -1.11 -14.70 0.75
C THR A 305 -1.13 -13.88 2.03
N ALA A 306 -1.83 -14.40 3.05
CA ALA A 306 -2.00 -13.69 4.32
C ALA A 306 -0.71 -13.60 5.17
N GLY A 307 0.33 -14.39 4.83
CA GLY A 307 1.55 -14.50 5.63
C GLY A 307 1.29 -15.06 7.03
N ARG A 308 0.17 -15.77 7.19
CA ARG A 308 -0.25 -16.45 8.41
C ARG A 308 -0.45 -17.93 8.09
N PRO A 309 0.63 -18.73 8.12
CA PRO A 309 0.49 -20.15 7.89
C PRO A 309 -0.45 -20.79 8.89
N GLU A 310 -1.26 -21.73 8.42
CA GLU A 310 -2.15 -22.54 9.25
C GLU A 310 -1.76 -23.98 9.15
N VAL A 311 -1.89 -24.73 10.28
CA VAL A 311 -1.67 -26.16 10.29
C VAL A 311 -2.82 -26.84 9.57
N ILE A 312 -2.52 -27.47 8.44
CA ILE A 312 -3.52 -28.16 7.61
C ILE A 312 -3.61 -29.64 7.93
N ASP A 313 -2.49 -30.26 8.38
CA ASP A 313 -2.47 -31.65 8.80
C ASP A 313 -1.27 -31.94 9.70
N VAL A 314 -1.41 -32.99 10.54
CA VAL A 314 -0.35 -33.52 11.37
C VAL A 314 -0.25 -35.03 11.09
N VAL A 315 0.82 -35.44 10.44
CA VAL A 315 1.05 -36.82 10.07
C VAL A 315 2.11 -37.43 10.97
N ALA A 316 1.72 -38.38 11.80
CA ALA A 316 2.61 -39.08 12.72
C ALA A 316 3.26 -40.31 12.07
N ALA A 317 4.40 -40.71 12.59
CA ALA A 317 4.99 -42.00 12.31
C ALA A 317 4.03 -43.16 12.74
N PRO A 318 4.15 -44.36 12.17
CA PRO A 318 3.16 -45.45 12.38
C PRO A 318 2.88 -45.78 13.84
N GLU A 319 3.82 -45.58 14.76
CA GLU A 319 3.69 -45.91 16.19
C GLU A 319 3.44 -44.68 17.09
N VAL A 320 3.24 -43.51 16.53
CA VAL A 320 3.08 -42.24 17.24
C VAL A 320 1.68 -41.67 16.95
N ARG A 321 1.10 -40.99 17.93
CA ARG A 321 -0.19 -40.30 17.74
C ARG A 321 0.05 -38.88 17.19
N ALA A 322 -0.82 -38.45 16.27
CA ALA A 322 -0.72 -37.09 15.69
C ALA A 322 -0.80 -35.98 16.75
N ASP A 323 -1.62 -36.18 17.79
CA ASP A 323 -1.73 -35.22 18.90
C ASP A 323 -0.45 -35.14 19.73
N ASP A 324 0.32 -36.24 19.86
CA ASP A 324 1.60 -36.22 20.57
C ASP A 324 2.66 -35.48 19.75
N VAL A 325 2.67 -35.63 18.42
CA VAL A 325 3.55 -34.86 17.51
C VAL A 325 3.27 -33.36 17.65
N LEU A 326 1.99 -32.97 17.63
CA LEU A 326 1.60 -31.56 17.78
C LEU A 326 1.91 -31.03 19.18
N ARG A 327 1.72 -31.83 20.22
CA ARG A 327 2.01 -31.48 21.62
C ARG A 327 3.50 -31.21 21.83
N LEU A 328 4.37 -32.10 21.34
CA LEU A 328 5.82 -31.97 21.43
C LEU A 328 6.34 -30.75 20.64
N ALA A 329 5.83 -30.56 19.43
CA ALA A 329 6.18 -29.41 18.61
C ALA A 329 5.76 -28.09 19.28
N ALA A 330 4.52 -28.01 19.74
CA ALA A 330 4.01 -26.84 20.43
C ALA A 330 4.75 -26.52 21.73
N ALA A 331 5.30 -27.52 22.43
CA ALA A 331 6.10 -27.31 23.63
C ALA A 331 7.36 -26.49 23.32
N LEU A 332 8.13 -26.85 22.29
CA LEU A 332 9.34 -26.11 21.87
C LEU A 332 8.98 -24.77 21.22
N ASP A 333 7.95 -24.74 20.40
CA ASP A 333 7.58 -23.56 19.61
C ASP A 333 6.97 -22.41 20.46
N ARG A 334 6.56 -22.69 21.71
CA ARG A 334 6.12 -21.63 22.64
C ARG A 334 7.18 -20.55 22.91
N VAL A 335 8.45 -20.88 22.80
CA VAL A 335 9.57 -19.97 23.03
C VAL A 335 10.23 -19.47 21.76
N SER A 336 9.82 -20.01 20.60
CA SER A 336 10.32 -19.59 19.28
C SER A 336 9.56 -18.35 18.78
N SER A 337 10.29 -17.42 18.19
CA SER A 337 9.73 -16.23 17.54
C SER A 337 9.33 -16.47 16.06
N HIS A 338 9.49 -17.68 15.56
CA HIS A 338 9.24 -18.00 14.15
C HIS A 338 7.73 -18.02 13.84
N VAL A 339 7.35 -17.53 12.66
CA VAL A 339 5.94 -17.43 12.26
C VAL A 339 5.23 -18.79 12.22
N LEU A 340 5.93 -19.88 11.87
CA LEU A 340 5.38 -21.24 11.88
C LEU A 340 5.13 -21.74 13.30
N ALA A 341 5.93 -21.33 14.26
CA ALA A 341 5.76 -21.70 15.68
C ALA A 341 4.44 -21.17 16.23
N ALA A 342 4.08 -19.93 15.93
CA ALA A 342 2.79 -19.36 16.33
C ALA A 342 1.61 -20.16 15.76
N ALA A 343 1.69 -20.65 14.52
CA ALA A 343 0.67 -21.50 13.90
C ALA A 343 0.53 -22.84 14.59
N ILE A 344 1.65 -23.50 14.93
CA ILE A 344 1.69 -24.80 15.60
C ILE A 344 1.11 -24.70 17.02
N VAL A 345 1.50 -23.67 17.78
CA VAL A 345 0.95 -23.40 19.11
C VAL A 345 -0.54 -23.06 19.04
N GLY A 346 -0.97 -22.28 18.04
CA GLY A 346 -2.38 -22.00 17.78
C GLY A 346 -3.21 -23.25 17.50
N ALA A 347 -2.69 -24.15 16.66
CA ALA A 347 -3.34 -25.42 16.35
C ALA A 347 -3.46 -26.34 17.57
N ALA A 348 -2.43 -26.39 18.43
CA ALA A 348 -2.48 -27.14 19.67
C ALA A 348 -3.58 -26.60 20.64
N ARG A 349 -3.67 -25.25 20.77
CA ARG A 349 -4.73 -24.60 21.55
C ARG A 349 -6.13 -24.90 21.01
N ALA A 350 -6.32 -24.80 19.69
CA ALA A 350 -7.60 -25.10 19.05
C ALA A 350 -8.06 -26.54 19.31
N ARG A 351 -7.12 -27.50 19.37
CA ARG A 351 -7.39 -28.90 19.73
C ARG A 351 -7.43 -29.15 21.25
N ARG A 352 -7.30 -28.09 22.06
CA ARG A 352 -7.27 -28.19 23.55
C ARG A 352 -6.13 -29.07 24.08
N ILE A 353 -5.00 -29.11 23.35
CA ILE A 353 -3.79 -29.81 23.74
C ILE A 353 -2.96 -28.87 24.61
N ALA A 354 -2.63 -29.27 25.85
CA ALA A 354 -1.75 -28.53 26.73
C ALA A 354 -0.29 -28.97 26.49
N PRO A 355 0.56 -28.12 25.88
CA PRO A 355 1.97 -28.49 25.68
C PRO A 355 2.73 -28.40 27.02
N PRO A 356 3.59 -29.40 27.32
CA PRO A 356 4.44 -29.39 28.52
C PRO A 356 5.50 -28.28 28.45
N GLU A 357 6.15 -27.98 29.58
CA GLU A 357 7.23 -27.01 29.60
C GLU A 357 8.53 -27.65 29.09
N PRO A 358 9.20 -27.04 28.08
CA PRO A 358 10.46 -27.51 27.59
C PRO A 358 11.62 -27.02 28.45
N SER A 359 12.74 -27.73 28.42
CA SER A 359 14.02 -27.32 29.01
C SER A 359 15.14 -27.38 27.97
N GLU A 360 16.24 -26.68 28.22
CA GLU A 360 17.43 -26.65 27.36
C GLU A 360 17.11 -26.31 25.89
N VAL A 361 16.25 -25.30 25.67
CA VAL A 361 15.82 -24.95 24.33
C VAL A 361 16.89 -24.13 23.60
N GLU A 362 17.26 -24.60 22.41
CA GLU A 362 18.18 -23.93 21.50
C GLU A 362 17.47 -23.72 20.15
N GLU A 363 17.36 -22.46 19.68
CA GLU A 363 16.86 -22.12 18.35
C GLU A 363 18.03 -21.86 17.40
N ARG A 364 18.07 -22.58 16.26
CA ARG A 364 19.08 -22.40 15.20
C ARG A 364 18.39 -21.82 13.95
N PRO A 365 18.69 -20.55 13.62
CA PRO A 365 18.10 -19.91 12.45
C PRO A 365 18.27 -20.74 11.17
N GLY A 366 17.14 -20.97 10.46
CA GLY A 366 17.12 -21.72 9.21
C GLY A 366 17.18 -23.24 9.35
N VAL A 367 17.30 -23.79 10.55
CA VAL A 367 17.28 -25.23 10.86
C VAL A 367 16.02 -25.59 11.64
N GLY A 368 15.81 -24.97 12.80
CA GLY A 368 14.68 -25.23 13.69
C GLY A 368 15.05 -25.05 15.17
N THR A 369 14.16 -25.51 16.04
CA THR A 369 14.28 -25.44 17.49
C THR A 369 14.50 -26.85 18.06
N SER A 370 15.38 -26.98 19.03
CA SER A 370 15.66 -28.22 19.73
C SER A 370 15.65 -28.02 21.25
N GLY A 371 15.28 -29.04 22.00
CA GLY A 371 15.25 -28.99 23.46
C GLY A 371 14.83 -30.31 24.08
N THR A 372 14.66 -30.32 25.40
CA THR A 372 14.22 -31.50 26.17
C THR A 372 12.79 -31.28 26.61
N VAL A 373 11.89 -32.22 26.29
CA VAL A 373 10.48 -32.22 26.64
C VAL A 373 10.16 -33.53 27.33
N GLU A 374 9.70 -33.52 28.58
CA GLU A 374 9.39 -34.73 29.39
C GLU A 374 10.55 -35.75 29.45
N GLY A 375 11.81 -35.26 29.44
CA GLY A 375 12.99 -36.10 29.49
C GLY A 375 13.49 -36.64 28.14
N HIS A 376 12.77 -36.34 27.04
CA HIS A 376 13.14 -36.76 25.69
C HIS A 376 13.73 -35.59 24.88
N ARG A 377 14.71 -35.88 24.02
CA ARG A 377 15.26 -34.90 23.11
C ARG A 377 14.33 -34.69 21.92
N VAL A 378 13.79 -33.51 21.79
CA VAL A 378 12.86 -33.14 20.71
C VAL A 378 13.53 -32.11 19.81
N GLU A 379 13.39 -32.27 18.48
CA GLU A 379 13.79 -31.28 17.49
C GLU A 379 12.60 -30.97 16.57
N VAL A 380 12.35 -29.68 16.28
CA VAL A 380 11.24 -29.18 15.46
C VAL A 380 11.81 -28.28 14.38
N GLY A 381 11.66 -28.61 13.10
CA GLY A 381 12.20 -27.80 12.02
C GLY A 381 12.30 -28.49 10.67
N LYS A 382 13.36 -28.18 9.93
CA LYS A 382 13.62 -28.83 8.63
C LYS A 382 13.91 -30.30 8.78
N ALA A 383 13.63 -31.08 7.73
CA ALA A 383 14.03 -32.49 7.67
C ALA A 383 15.53 -32.62 7.94
N ARG A 384 15.89 -33.49 8.86
CA ARG A 384 17.28 -33.74 9.23
C ARG A 384 18.08 -34.31 8.04
N ALA A 385 19.31 -33.88 7.87
CA ALA A 385 20.27 -34.55 7.01
C ALA A 385 20.73 -35.85 7.72
N GLY A 386 20.46 -37.01 7.15
CA GLY A 386 20.72 -38.30 7.80
C GLY A 386 20.47 -39.48 6.87
N PRO A 387 20.16 -40.67 7.41
CA PRO A 387 19.87 -41.85 6.61
C PRO A 387 18.79 -41.62 5.58
N PRO A 388 18.67 -42.42 4.51
CA PRO A 388 17.65 -42.25 3.48
C PRO A 388 16.26 -42.25 4.12
N PRO A 389 15.39 -41.32 3.69
CA PRO A 389 14.06 -41.15 4.30
C PRO A 389 13.24 -42.45 4.17
N ARG A 390 12.50 -42.80 5.23
CA ARG A 390 11.56 -43.93 5.23
C ARG A 390 10.50 -43.72 4.14
N GLU A 391 9.81 -44.76 3.75
CA GLU A 391 8.80 -44.69 2.68
C GLU A 391 7.69 -43.70 2.99
N TRP A 392 7.17 -43.69 4.21
CA TRP A 392 6.14 -42.75 4.64
C TRP A 392 6.64 -41.29 4.64
N GLU A 393 7.92 -41.04 5.00
CA GLU A 393 8.54 -39.69 4.95
C GLU A 393 8.66 -39.20 3.51
N ARG A 394 9.07 -40.08 2.57
CA ARG A 394 9.09 -39.77 1.14
C ARG A 394 7.70 -39.42 0.62
N ALA A 395 6.69 -40.21 1.01
CA ALA A 395 5.31 -39.95 0.66
C ALA A 395 4.82 -38.59 1.16
N GLN A 396 5.16 -38.19 2.40
CA GLN A 396 4.77 -36.89 2.94
C GLN A 396 5.53 -35.72 2.28
N ARG A 397 6.81 -35.89 1.95
CA ARG A 397 7.54 -34.88 1.16
C ARG A 397 6.94 -34.69 -0.23
N ALA A 398 6.58 -35.78 -0.91
CA ALA A 398 5.92 -35.73 -2.21
C ALA A 398 4.54 -35.05 -2.09
N ARG A 399 3.74 -35.44 -1.09
CA ARG A 399 2.44 -34.83 -0.79
C ARG A 399 2.57 -33.30 -0.57
N ALA A 400 3.47 -32.89 0.32
CA ALA A 400 3.67 -31.48 0.62
C ALA A 400 4.10 -30.70 -0.63
N ALA A 401 4.96 -31.29 -1.47
CA ALA A 401 5.38 -30.68 -2.72
C ALA A 401 4.23 -30.52 -3.72
N LEU A 402 3.29 -31.48 -3.79
CA LEU A 402 2.12 -31.41 -4.66
C LEU A 402 1.05 -30.44 -4.16
N ASP A 403 0.86 -30.38 -2.83
CA ASP A 403 -0.10 -29.46 -2.19
C ASP A 403 0.45 -28.03 -2.04
N GLY A 404 1.75 -27.80 -2.30
CA GLY A 404 2.39 -26.51 -2.03
C GLY A 404 2.48 -26.19 -0.53
N ALA A 405 2.42 -27.21 0.33
CA ALA A 405 2.46 -27.07 1.78
C ALA A 405 3.90 -26.96 2.29
N MET A 406 4.09 -26.17 3.34
CA MET A 406 5.33 -26.13 4.12
C MET A 406 5.35 -27.32 5.09
N THR A 407 6.53 -27.88 5.32
CA THR A 407 6.71 -29.01 6.24
C THR A 407 7.56 -28.63 7.44
N VAL A 408 7.06 -28.94 8.63
CA VAL A 408 7.83 -28.91 9.88
C VAL A 408 7.94 -30.32 10.41
N TRP A 409 9.17 -30.83 10.45
CA TRP A 409 9.46 -32.18 10.92
C TRP A 409 9.70 -32.19 12.42
N VAL A 410 9.17 -33.18 13.10
CA VAL A 410 9.31 -33.38 14.54
C VAL A 410 10.10 -34.66 14.74
N THR A 411 11.22 -34.59 15.45
CA THR A 411 12.02 -35.76 15.84
C THR A 411 12.00 -35.93 17.35
N LEU A 412 11.97 -37.18 17.78
CA LEU A 412 12.03 -37.60 19.18
C LEU A 412 13.21 -38.55 19.34
N ASP A 413 14.15 -38.23 20.21
CA ASP A 413 15.38 -39.00 20.46
C ASP A 413 16.15 -39.42 19.19
N GLY A 414 16.12 -38.54 18.16
CA GLY A 414 16.81 -38.73 16.89
C GLY A 414 16.00 -39.47 15.81
N GLU A 415 14.81 -40.01 16.13
CA GLU A 415 13.89 -40.64 15.21
C GLU A 415 12.80 -39.68 14.77
N THR A 416 12.35 -39.72 13.50
CA THR A 416 11.25 -38.91 13.02
C THR A 416 9.93 -39.39 13.64
N ALA A 417 9.36 -38.58 14.53
CA ALA A 417 8.06 -38.83 15.15
C ALA A 417 6.88 -38.41 14.26
N GLY A 418 7.07 -37.39 13.40
CA GLY A 418 6.03 -36.95 12.48
C GLY A 418 6.38 -35.69 11.71
N VAL A 419 5.43 -35.23 10.90
CA VAL A 419 5.51 -34.01 10.12
C VAL A 419 4.24 -33.20 10.26
N ILE A 420 4.37 -31.91 10.46
CA ILE A 420 3.28 -30.94 10.48
C ILE A 420 3.27 -30.23 9.13
N LEU A 421 2.14 -30.27 8.44
CA LEU A 421 1.92 -29.60 7.17
C LEU A 421 1.22 -28.27 7.42
N LEU A 422 1.77 -27.20 6.86
CA LEU A 422 1.23 -25.85 6.98
C LEU A 422 1.02 -25.24 5.61
N ARG A 423 0.02 -24.36 5.49
CA ARG A 423 -0.26 -23.61 4.27
C ARG A 423 -0.50 -22.14 4.60
N ASP A 424 -0.01 -21.27 3.74
CA ASP A 424 -0.33 -19.85 3.76
C ASP A 424 -1.41 -19.57 2.70
N ALA A 425 -2.63 -19.29 3.17
CA ALA A 425 -3.78 -19.10 2.31
C ALA A 425 -3.67 -17.85 1.46
N VAL A 426 -4.13 -17.91 0.22
CA VAL A 426 -4.27 -16.72 -0.65
C VAL A 426 -5.33 -15.81 -0.05
N ARG A 427 -5.09 -14.50 -0.06
CA ARG A 427 -6.04 -13.50 0.46
C ARG A 427 -7.34 -13.54 -0.34
N ALA A 428 -8.47 -13.58 0.34
CA ALA A 428 -9.78 -13.55 -0.30
C ALA A 428 -9.98 -12.26 -1.14
N ASP A 429 -9.47 -11.11 -0.68
CA ASP A 429 -9.54 -9.82 -1.37
C ASP A 429 -8.54 -9.66 -2.54
N ALA A 430 -7.62 -10.62 -2.76
CA ALA A 430 -6.52 -10.48 -3.72
C ALA A 430 -7.03 -10.20 -5.14
N ALA A 431 -7.97 -10.99 -5.66
CA ALA A 431 -8.49 -10.79 -7.01
C ALA A 431 -9.21 -9.46 -7.18
N ARG A 432 -10.00 -9.03 -6.20
CA ARG A 432 -10.66 -7.72 -6.17
C ARG A 432 -9.63 -6.60 -6.18
N THR A 433 -8.58 -6.74 -5.39
CA THR A 433 -7.48 -5.77 -5.32
C THR A 433 -6.74 -5.67 -6.65
N LEU A 434 -6.42 -6.79 -7.29
CA LEU A 434 -5.76 -6.80 -8.59
C LEU A 434 -6.63 -6.14 -9.68
N ARG A 435 -7.95 -6.36 -9.68
CA ARG A 435 -8.87 -5.63 -10.58
C ARG A 435 -8.83 -4.12 -10.33
N ARG A 436 -8.86 -3.67 -9.07
CA ARG A 436 -8.72 -2.24 -8.73
C ARG A 436 -7.40 -1.66 -9.22
N LEU A 437 -6.30 -2.40 -9.10
CA LEU A 437 -4.99 -1.99 -9.59
C LEU A 437 -4.96 -1.91 -11.14
N ARG A 438 -5.68 -2.81 -11.84
CA ARG A 438 -5.88 -2.67 -13.29
C ARG A 438 -6.68 -1.42 -13.64
N ALA A 439 -7.79 -1.18 -12.96
CA ALA A 439 -8.60 0.03 -13.15
C ALA A 439 -7.80 1.30 -12.83
N ALA A 440 -6.94 1.24 -11.81
CA ALA A 440 -5.95 2.28 -11.51
C ALA A 440 -4.84 2.37 -12.57
N GLY A 441 -4.84 1.52 -13.62
CA GLY A 441 -4.08 1.60 -14.88
C GLY A 441 -2.78 0.81 -14.88
N ILE A 442 -2.71 -0.27 -14.15
CA ILE A 442 -1.71 -1.32 -14.38
C ILE A 442 -2.11 -2.11 -15.63
N GLU A 443 -1.22 -2.16 -16.59
CA GLU A 443 -1.44 -2.86 -17.86
C GLU A 443 -0.95 -4.32 -17.79
N ARG A 444 0.08 -4.58 -16.99
CA ARG A 444 0.73 -5.88 -16.88
C ARG A 444 0.99 -6.27 -15.42
N MET A 445 0.53 -7.48 -15.04
CA MET A 445 0.70 -8.04 -13.70
C MET A 445 1.46 -9.35 -13.75
N ILE A 446 2.51 -9.47 -12.95
CA ILE A 446 3.39 -10.64 -12.91
C ILE A 446 3.48 -11.14 -11.47
N MET A 447 3.22 -12.41 -11.26
CA MET A 447 3.42 -13.06 -9.97
C MET A 447 4.78 -13.76 -9.94
N LEU A 448 5.58 -13.47 -8.92
CA LEU A 448 6.83 -14.17 -8.61
C LEU A 448 6.61 -15.13 -7.44
N THR A 449 7.15 -16.33 -7.53
CA THR A 449 7.08 -17.29 -6.42
C THR A 449 8.23 -18.30 -6.49
N GLY A 450 8.66 -18.78 -5.31
CA GLY A 450 9.53 -19.93 -5.19
C GLY A 450 8.82 -21.28 -5.36
N ASP A 451 7.48 -21.30 -5.44
CA ASP A 451 6.68 -22.52 -5.54
C ASP A 451 6.81 -23.20 -6.90
N ARG A 452 6.28 -24.43 -6.99
CA ARG A 452 6.21 -25.19 -8.24
C ARG A 452 5.23 -24.56 -9.23
N ALA A 453 5.54 -24.74 -10.52
CA ALA A 453 4.79 -24.10 -11.61
C ALA A 453 3.31 -24.48 -11.61
N GLU A 454 2.98 -25.75 -11.40
CA GLU A 454 1.61 -26.26 -11.52
C GLU A 454 0.63 -25.57 -10.55
N VAL A 455 1.02 -25.45 -9.28
CA VAL A 455 0.19 -24.79 -8.26
C VAL A 455 0.17 -23.27 -8.48
N ALA A 456 1.33 -22.69 -8.80
CA ALA A 456 1.45 -21.26 -9.01
C ALA A 456 0.65 -20.77 -10.21
N GLU A 457 0.65 -21.50 -11.33
CA GLU A 457 -0.10 -21.17 -12.55
C GLU A 457 -1.61 -21.19 -12.34
N SER A 458 -2.14 -22.21 -11.64
CA SER A 458 -3.57 -22.29 -11.31
C SER A 458 -4.00 -21.09 -10.46
N VAL A 459 -3.26 -20.78 -9.39
CA VAL A 459 -3.53 -19.61 -8.54
C VAL A 459 -3.43 -18.30 -9.35
N GLY A 460 -2.39 -18.16 -10.17
CA GLY A 460 -2.19 -16.99 -11.01
C GLY A 460 -3.32 -16.75 -12.01
N THR A 461 -3.84 -17.83 -12.60
CA THR A 461 -4.99 -17.79 -13.53
C THR A 461 -6.24 -17.28 -12.82
N VAL A 462 -6.56 -17.81 -11.64
CA VAL A 462 -7.72 -17.38 -10.84
C VAL A 462 -7.58 -15.92 -10.40
N LEU A 463 -6.40 -15.50 -9.98
CA LEU A 463 -6.14 -14.11 -9.61
C LEU A 463 -6.14 -13.16 -10.81
N GLY A 464 -6.04 -13.67 -12.02
CA GLY A 464 -6.03 -12.88 -13.25
C GLY A 464 -4.72 -12.13 -13.48
N VAL A 465 -3.58 -12.69 -13.05
CA VAL A 465 -2.26 -12.16 -13.43
C VAL A 465 -1.90 -12.58 -14.86
N ASP A 466 -1.11 -11.75 -15.54
CA ASP A 466 -0.79 -11.99 -16.95
C ASP A 466 0.34 -13.01 -17.11
N ARG A 467 1.19 -13.16 -16.09
CA ARG A 467 2.32 -14.09 -16.11
C ARG A 467 2.67 -14.57 -14.73
N VAL A 468 3.02 -15.83 -14.63
CA VAL A 468 3.56 -16.46 -13.43
C VAL A 468 5.03 -16.85 -13.68
N LEU A 469 5.90 -16.50 -12.76
CA LEU A 469 7.31 -16.93 -12.74
C LEU A 469 7.51 -17.75 -11.47
N ALA A 470 7.45 -19.07 -11.62
CA ALA A 470 7.60 -20.04 -10.55
C ALA A 470 9.06 -20.44 -10.33
N GLY A 471 9.38 -21.06 -9.19
CA GLY A 471 10.71 -21.58 -8.87
C GLY A 471 11.80 -20.50 -8.81
N GLN A 472 11.45 -19.25 -8.45
CA GLN A 472 12.41 -18.13 -8.47
C GLN A 472 13.27 -18.08 -7.20
N THR A 473 14.58 -18.06 -7.39
CA THR A 473 15.53 -17.69 -6.32
C THR A 473 15.53 -16.16 -6.10
N PRO A 474 16.02 -15.65 -4.97
CA PRO A 474 16.11 -14.20 -4.73
C PRO A 474 16.81 -13.43 -5.86
N GLU A 475 17.92 -13.96 -6.41
CA GLU A 475 18.64 -13.35 -7.52
C GLU A 475 17.84 -13.40 -8.83
N ALA A 476 17.07 -14.46 -9.04
CA ALA A 476 16.18 -14.59 -10.20
C ALA A 476 15.05 -13.58 -10.12
N LYS A 477 14.48 -13.32 -8.93
CA LYS A 477 13.47 -12.26 -8.70
C LYS A 477 14.02 -10.88 -9.09
N VAL A 478 15.23 -10.53 -8.64
CA VAL A 478 15.89 -9.25 -9.01
C VAL A 478 16.05 -9.13 -10.52
N ARG A 479 16.52 -10.20 -11.21
CA ARG A 479 16.67 -10.19 -12.68
C ARG A 479 15.30 -10.04 -13.38
N ALA A 480 14.26 -10.66 -12.85
CA ALA A 480 12.92 -10.55 -13.41
C ALA A 480 12.38 -9.11 -13.30
N VAL A 481 12.53 -8.48 -12.13
CA VAL A 481 12.12 -7.09 -11.91
C VAL A 481 12.88 -6.14 -12.84
N ARG A 482 14.20 -6.24 -12.95
CA ARG A 482 15.00 -5.38 -13.83
C ARG A 482 14.58 -5.46 -15.30
N ARG A 483 14.25 -6.66 -15.81
CA ARG A 483 13.73 -6.81 -17.18
C ARG A 483 12.42 -6.07 -17.42
N GLU A 484 11.55 -5.99 -16.42
CA GLU A 484 10.29 -5.26 -16.56
C GLU A 484 10.50 -3.74 -16.40
N VAL A 485 11.44 -3.30 -15.56
CA VAL A 485 11.86 -1.88 -15.45
C VAL A 485 12.38 -1.34 -16.80
N GLU A 486 13.10 -2.15 -17.58
CA GLU A 486 13.56 -1.76 -18.91
C GLU A 486 12.40 -1.52 -19.91
N ARG A 487 11.21 -2.07 -19.65
CA ARG A 487 10.04 -1.98 -20.55
C ARG A 487 9.09 -0.85 -20.17
N ALA A 488 8.82 -0.70 -18.87
CA ALA A 488 7.87 0.29 -18.37
C ALA A 488 8.13 0.55 -16.88
N VAL A 489 7.58 1.67 -16.38
CA VAL A 489 7.63 1.97 -14.95
C VAL A 489 6.99 0.84 -14.16
N THR A 490 7.80 0.18 -13.36
CA THR A 490 7.48 -1.07 -12.67
C THR A 490 7.40 -0.89 -11.17
N VAL A 491 6.29 -1.35 -10.59
CA VAL A 491 6.09 -1.47 -9.14
C VAL A 491 6.40 -2.92 -8.74
N MET A 492 7.22 -3.13 -7.71
CA MET A 492 7.39 -4.42 -7.05
C MET A 492 6.76 -4.37 -5.66
N VAL A 493 5.91 -5.35 -5.36
CA VAL A 493 5.28 -5.51 -4.03
C VAL A 493 5.77 -6.79 -3.39
N GLY A 494 6.22 -6.71 -2.16
CA GLY A 494 6.69 -7.85 -1.37
C GLY A 494 6.53 -7.61 0.13
N ASP A 495 6.66 -8.67 0.94
CA ASP A 495 6.69 -8.58 2.40
C ASP A 495 8.03 -8.06 2.93
N GLY A 496 9.05 -8.12 2.09
CA GLY A 496 10.35 -7.47 2.23
C GLY A 496 11.39 -8.21 3.06
N VAL A 497 11.13 -9.35 3.64
CA VAL A 497 12.18 -10.09 4.40
C VAL A 497 13.21 -10.66 3.42
N ASN A 498 12.73 -11.32 2.36
CA ASN A 498 13.58 -11.93 1.31
C ASN A 498 13.60 -11.10 0.02
N ASP A 499 12.68 -10.15 -0.14
CA ASP A 499 12.45 -9.40 -1.37
C ASP A 499 13.11 -8.01 -1.38
N ALA A 500 13.78 -7.60 -0.29
CA ALA A 500 14.42 -6.28 -0.21
C ALA A 500 15.31 -5.94 -1.42
N PRO A 501 16.13 -6.86 -1.98
CA PRO A 501 16.88 -6.58 -3.19
C PRO A 501 15.99 -6.40 -4.44
N ALA A 502 14.87 -7.13 -4.54
CA ALA A 502 13.93 -7.01 -5.65
C ALA A 502 13.12 -5.71 -5.56
N LEU A 503 12.72 -5.31 -4.34
CA LEU A 503 12.08 -4.01 -4.08
C LEU A 503 12.97 -2.85 -4.48
N ALA A 504 14.26 -2.89 -4.10
CA ALA A 504 15.24 -1.87 -4.46
C ALA A 504 15.58 -1.84 -5.96
N ALA A 505 15.34 -2.93 -6.69
CA ALA A 505 15.58 -3.01 -8.13
C ALA A 505 14.44 -2.48 -9.00
N ALA A 506 13.26 -2.24 -8.43
CA ALA A 506 12.10 -1.69 -9.10
C ALA A 506 12.16 -0.16 -9.20
N ASP A 507 11.35 0.44 -10.10
CA ASP A 507 11.15 1.90 -10.11
C ASP A 507 10.44 2.39 -8.83
N VAL A 508 9.53 1.55 -8.31
CA VAL A 508 8.86 1.77 -7.02
C VAL A 508 8.78 0.44 -6.27
N GLY A 509 9.54 0.33 -5.21
CA GLY A 509 9.41 -0.79 -4.26
C GLY A 509 8.30 -0.50 -3.25
N VAL A 510 7.39 -1.46 -3.04
CA VAL A 510 6.28 -1.38 -2.07
C VAL A 510 6.44 -2.49 -1.04
N ALA A 511 6.64 -2.13 0.21
CA ALA A 511 6.68 -3.08 1.31
C ALA A 511 5.31 -3.22 1.98
N MET A 512 4.90 -4.46 2.23
CA MET A 512 3.75 -4.79 3.07
C MET A 512 4.14 -4.55 4.54
N GLY A 513 3.57 -3.49 5.16
CA GLY A 513 4.21 -2.82 6.27
C GLY A 513 4.07 -3.42 7.67
N ALA A 514 3.12 -4.31 7.89
CA ALA A 514 2.84 -4.72 9.27
C ALA A 514 3.85 -5.68 9.87
N ARG A 515 4.53 -6.47 9.04
CA ARG A 515 5.47 -7.53 9.44
C ARG A 515 6.85 -7.37 8.83
N GLY A 516 7.00 -6.42 7.89
CA GLY A 516 8.24 -6.16 7.20
C GLY A 516 9.34 -5.79 8.18
N SER A 517 10.50 -6.42 8.05
CA SER A 517 11.68 -6.06 8.81
C SER A 517 12.03 -4.59 8.59
N ALA A 518 12.75 -3.97 9.51
CA ALA A 518 13.31 -2.63 9.33
C ALA A 518 14.16 -2.52 8.04
N ALA A 519 14.63 -3.63 7.49
CA ALA A 519 15.36 -3.71 6.24
C ALA A 519 14.45 -3.48 5.02
N SER A 520 13.26 -4.07 5.02
CA SER A 520 12.26 -3.93 3.94
C SER A 520 11.72 -2.52 3.83
N ALA A 521 11.35 -1.95 4.99
CA ALA A 521 10.92 -0.58 5.05
C ALA A 521 12.01 0.39 4.59
N ARG A 522 13.31 0.06 4.75
CA ARG A 522 14.43 0.87 4.22
C ARG A 522 14.59 0.74 2.71
N ALA A 523 14.41 -0.46 2.17
CA ALA A 523 14.59 -0.75 0.75
C ALA A 523 13.42 -0.27 -0.13
N ALA A 524 12.21 -0.16 0.41
CA ALA A 524 11.01 0.22 -0.33
C ALA A 524 10.85 1.74 -0.43
N ASP A 525 10.26 2.23 -1.53
CA ASP A 525 9.84 3.62 -1.73
C ASP A 525 8.46 3.92 -1.12
N VAL A 526 7.63 2.89 -0.99
CA VAL A 526 6.27 2.96 -0.45
C VAL A 526 6.10 1.89 0.61
N VAL A 527 5.47 2.24 1.73
CA VAL A 527 5.18 1.30 2.81
C VAL A 527 3.68 1.35 3.12
N LEU A 528 3.04 0.20 3.04
CA LEU A 528 1.67 0.04 3.52
C LEU A 528 1.73 -0.15 5.04
N THR A 529 1.12 0.73 5.81
CA THR A 529 1.14 0.67 7.28
C THR A 529 0.32 -0.49 7.83
N THR A 530 -0.55 -1.03 7.00
CA THR A 530 -1.42 -2.17 7.29
C THR A 530 -1.08 -3.35 6.40
N ASP A 531 -1.52 -4.54 6.79
CA ASP A 531 -1.42 -5.75 5.99
C ASP A 531 -2.56 -5.83 4.96
N ARG A 532 -2.82 -4.71 4.24
CA ARG A 532 -3.90 -4.56 3.26
C ARG A 532 -3.36 -4.10 1.92
N LEU A 533 -3.33 -5.02 0.95
CA LEU A 533 -2.84 -4.77 -0.40
C LEU A 533 -3.74 -3.77 -1.18
N ASP A 534 -5.04 -3.71 -0.88
CA ASP A 534 -5.99 -2.81 -1.53
C ASP A 534 -5.66 -1.32 -1.31
N ARG A 535 -4.93 -0.98 -0.23
CA ARG A 535 -4.42 0.38 0.01
C ARG A 535 -3.43 0.86 -1.06
N LEU A 536 -2.75 -0.08 -1.72
CA LEU A 536 -1.91 0.28 -2.87
C LEU A 536 -2.75 0.85 -4.02
N ALA A 537 -3.94 0.30 -4.29
CA ALA A 537 -4.84 0.85 -5.30
C ALA A 537 -5.29 2.28 -4.94
N ASP A 538 -5.62 2.53 -3.67
CA ASP A 538 -5.94 3.88 -3.19
C ASP A 538 -4.77 4.85 -3.40
N ALA A 539 -3.54 4.42 -3.08
CA ALA A 539 -2.34 5.23 -3.28
C ALA A 539 -2.05 5.51 -4.76
N MET A 540 -2.27 4.54 -5.64
CA MET A 540 -2.11 4.72 -7.09
C MET A 540 -3.13 5.72 -7.66
N ASP A 541 -4.38 5.65 -7.22
CA ASP A 541 -5.43 6.61 -7.60
C ASP A 541 -5.07 8.02 -7.15
N VAL A 542 -4.59 8.17 -5.91
CA VAL A 542 -4.08 9.43 -5.38
C VAL A 542 -2.90 9.94 -6.19
N ALA A 543 -1.93 9.08 -6.49
CA ALA A 543 -0.71 9.42 -7.23
C ALA A 543 -1.03 9.91 -8.66
N ARG A 544 -1.90 9.19 -9.38
CA ARG A 544 -2.36 9.56 -10.73
C ARG A 544 -3.13 10.85 -10.76
N ARG A 545 -4.05 11.02 -9.80
CA ARG A 545 -4.84 12.24 -9.67
C ARG A 545 -3.96 13.44 -9.36
N SER A 546 -3.04 13.33 -8.40
CA SER A 546 -2.11 14.39 -8.03
C SER A 546 -1.22 14.80 -9.19
N ARG A 547 -0.66 13.82 -9.91
CA ARG A 547 0.13 14.05 -11.12
C ARG A 547 -0.70 14.72 -12.23
N ARG A 548 -1.93 14.25 -12.48
CA ARG A 548 -2.83 14.88 -13.48
C ARG A 548 -3.11 16.35 -13.14
N ILE A 549 -3.44 16.62 -11.88
CA ILE A 549 -3.70 17.97 -11.41
C ILE A 549 -2.44 18.84 -11.52
N ALA A 550 -1.26 18.33 -11.15
CA ALA A 550 0.00 19.03 -11.26
C ALA A 550 0.30 19.43 -12.71
N VAL A 551 0.20 18.49 -13.64
CA VAL A 551 0.45 18.72 -15.08
C VAL A 551 -0.61 19.67 -15.67
N GLN A 552 -1.88 19.48 -15.34
CA GLN A 552 -2.98 20.33 -15.81
C GLN A 552 -2.80 21.77 -15.32
N SER A 553 -2.49 21.96 -14.03
CA SER A 553 -2.29 23.29 -13.44
C SER A 553 -1.08 24.01 -14.08
N ALA A 554 0.02 23.27 -14.23
CA ALA A 554 1.23 23.83 -14.86
C ALA A 554 0.98 24.21 -16.33
N ALA A 555 0.36 23.34 -17.11
CA ALA A 555 0.07 23.60 -18.52
C ALA A 555 -0.92 24.77 -18.72
N ALA A 556 -1.99 24.80 -17.93
CA ALA A 556 -2.97 25.89 -17.99
C ALA A 556 -2.34 27.23 -17.58
N GLY A 557 -1.57 27.27 -16.49
CA GLY A 557 -0.89 28.49 -16.04
C GLY A 557 0.10 29.01 -17.06
N MET A 558 0.98 28.14 -17.61
CA MET A 558 1.93 28.54 -18.64
C MET A 558 1.23 29.00 -19.93
N GLY A 559 0.15 28.31 -20.35
CA GLY A 559 -0.62 28.71 -21.52
C GLY A 559 -1.22 30.11 -21.37
N MET A 560 -1.77 30.43 -20.19
CA MET A 560 -2.30 31.75 -19.88
C MET A 560 -1.19 32.83 -19.83
N SER A 561 -0.02 32.54 -19.24
CA SER A 561 1.10 33.44 -19.22
C SER A 561 1.64 33.72 -20.63
N LEU A 562 1.77 32.72 -21.49
CA LEU A 562 2.20 32.91 -22.89
C LEU A 562 1.20 33.77 -23.68
N LEU A 563 -0.10 33.55 -23.48
CA LEU A 563 -1.14 34.38 -24.10
C LEU A 563 -1.06 35.83 -23.62
N ALA A 564 -0.93 36.02 -22.29
CA ALA A 564 -0.77 37.35 -21.72
C ALA A 564 0.49 38.07 -22.21
N MET A 565 1.63 37.32 -22.38
CA MET A 565 2.85 37.86 -23.00
C MET A 565 2.62 38.36 -24.44
N ALA A 566 1.89 37.57 -25.25
CA ALA A 566 1.58 37.98 -26.62
C ALA A 566 0.73 39.26 -26.66
N VAL A 567 -0.27 39.37 -25.78
CA VAL A 567 -1.14 40.55 -25.65
C VAL A 567 -0.34 41.77 -25.14
N ALA A 568 0.57 41.57 -24.17
CA ALA A 568 1.46 42.62 -23.64
C ALA A 568 2.45 43.08 -24.71
N ALA A 569 3.04 42.19 -25.49
CA ALA A 569 3.95 42.51 -26.60
C ALA A 569 3.25 43.33 -27.70
N ALA A 570 1.98 43.05 -27.96
CA ALA A 570 1.15 43.84 -28.86
C ALA A 570 0.78 45.23 -28.31
N GLY A 571 1.06 45.54 -27.03
CA GLY A 571 0.76 46.81 -26.38
C GLY A 571 -0.67 46.94 -25.84
N ALA A 572 -1.47 45.85 -25.86
CA ALA A 572 -2.85 45.89 -25.40
C ALA A 572 -3.01 45.61 -23.88
N LEU A 573 -1.91 45.27 -23.20
CA LEU A 573 -1.91 44.95 -21.75
C LEU A 573 -0.82 45.82 -21.05
N PRO A 574 -1.19 46.86 -20.32
CA PRO A 574 -0.23 47.68 -19.56
C PRO A 574 0.32 46.90 -18.35
N PRO A 575 1.53 47.26 -17.84
CA PRO A 575 2.22 46.51 -16.78
C PRO A 575 1.39 46.28 -15.52
N ALA A 576 0.68 47.28 -15.03
CA ALA A 576 -0.16 47.14 -13.82
C ALA A 576 -1.34 46.15 -14.00
N ALA A 577 -2.04 46.22 -15.15
CA ALA A 577 -3.08 45.25 -15.47
C ALA A 577 -2.53 43.85 -15.68
N GLY A 578 -1.33 43.75 -16.28
CA GLY A 578 -0.59 42.49 -16.43
C GLY A 578 -0.27 41.85 -15.09
N ALA A 579 0.19 42.64 -14.11
CA ALA A 579 0.46 42.13 -12.75
C ALA A 579 -0.80 41.58 -12.06
N LEU A 580 -1.92 42.28 -12.15
CA LEU A 580 -3.20 41.82 -11.59
C LEU A 580 -3.71 40.54 -12.25
N LEU A 581 -3.58 40.49 -13.59
CA LEU A 581 -3.96 39.25 -14.33
C LEU A 581 -3.10 38.05 -13.91
N GLN A 582 -1.79 38.25 -13.78
CA GLN A 582 -0.87 37.20 -13.36
C GLN A 582 -1.17 36.69 -11.95
N GLU A 583 -1.45 37.63 -11.00
CA GLU A 583 -1.86 37.22 -9.64
C GLU A 583 -3.14 36.38 -9.63
N ALA A 584 -4.13 36.75 -10.45
CA ALA A 584 -5.36 35.97 -10.58
C ALA A 584 -5.08 34.55 -11.15
N VAL A 585 -4.17 34.43 -12.12
CA VAL A 585 -3.72 33.14 -12.67
C VAL A 585 -3.03 32.31 -11.59
N ASP A 586 -2.12 32.90 -10.82
CA ASP A 586 -1.37 32.19 -9.78
C ASP A 586 -2.30 31.66 -8.70
N VAL A 587 -3.24 32.47 -8.22
CA VAL A 587 -4.25 32.04 -7.23
C VAL A 587 -5.12 30.92 -7.78
N ALA A 588 -5.62 31.03 -9.01
CA ALA A 588 -6.46 29.99 -9.63
C ALA A 588 -5.72 28.66 -9.78
N VAL A 589 -4.46 28.69 -10.18
CA VAL A 589 -3.61 27.51 -10.35
C VAL A 589 -3.31 26.83 -9.02
N ILE A 590 -3.02 27.61 -7.96
CA ILE A 590 -2.81 27.05 -6.61
C ILE A 590 -4.08 26.41 -6.06
N LEU A 591 -5.22 27.11 -6.19
CA LEU A 591 -6.52 26.55 -5.77
C LEU A 591 -6.86 25.27 -6.52
N ASN A 592 -6.54 25.19 -7.83
CA ASN A 592 -6.69 23.96 -8.59
C ASN A 592 -5.76 22.85 -8.07
N ALA A 593 -4.50 23.16 -7.74
CA ALA A 593 -3.55 22.19 -7.20
C ALA A 593 -4.01 21.60 -5.86
N LEU A 594 -4.61 22.41 -4.99
CA LEU A 594 -5.16 21.98 -3.71
C LEU A 594 -6.39 21.04 -3.84
N ARG A 595 -7.00 20.92 -5.03
CA ARG A 595 -8.03 19.91 -5.31
C ARG A 595 -7.52 18.46 -5.14
N ALA A 596 -6.20 18.26 -5.16
CA ALA A 596 -5.60 16.96 -4.87
C ALA A 596 -5.87 16.48 -3.43
N LEU A 597 -6.14 17.38 -2.49
CA LEU A 597 -6.53 17.05 -1.10
C LEU A 597 -7.95 16.47 -0.99
N ARG A 598 -8.84 16.75 -1.95
CA ARG A 598 -10.24 16.28 -1.89
C ARG A 598 -10.31 14.78 -2.15
N PRO A 599 -11.14 14.02 -1.39
CA PRO A 599 -11.37 12.62 -1.70
C PRO A 599 -11.92 12.46 -3.12
N ALA A 600 -11.54 11.37 -3.79
CA ALA A 600 -12.30 10.94 -4.97
C ALA A 600 -13.68 10.53 -4.47
N GLY A 601 -14.75 11.07 -5.08
CA GLY A 601 -16.10 10.69 -4.72
C GLY A 601 -16.29 9.20 -5.00
N GLY A 602 -16.32 8.38 -3.96
CA GLY A 602 -16.74 6.99 -4.07
C GLY A 602 -18.26 6.99 -4.27
N THR A 603 -18.71 6.50 -5.41
CA THR A 603 -20.11 6.14 -5.58
C THR A 603 -20.42 4.96 -4.65
N ARG A 604 -21.19 5.18 -3.60
CA ARG A 604 -21.78 4.08 -2.83
C ARG A 604 -22.78 3.39 -3.77
N THR A 605 -22.46 2.18 -4.17
CA THR A 605 -23.33 1.35 -5.00
C THR A 605 -24.45 0.80 -4.11
N ALA A 606 -25.67 1.27 -4.31
CA ALA A 606 -26.84 0.68 -3.68
C ALA A 606 -27.28 -0.53 -4.52
N VAL A 607 -27.22 -1.72 -3.94
CA VAL A 607 -27.70 -2.96 -4.57
C VAL A 607 -29.23 -2.99 -4.45
N ASP A 608 -29.92 -3.23 -5.56
CA ASP A 608 -31.38 -3.32 -5.60
C ASP A 608 -31.91 -4.55 -4.82
N PRO A 609 -33.18 -4.56 -4.40
CA PRO A 609 -33.75 -5.65 -3.59
C PRO A 609 -33.74 -7.02 -4.27
N ALA A 610 -33.87 -7.07 -5.61
CA ALA A 610 -33.89 -8.32 -6.35
C ALA A 610 -32.49 -8.95 -6.40
N THR A 611 -31.47 -8.15 -6.69
CA THR A 611 -30.07 -8.55 -6.65
C THR A 611 -29.66 -8.99 -5.24
N ARG A 612 -30.15 -8.30 -4.18
CA ARG A 612 -29.89 -8.69 -2.79
C ARG A 612 -30.51 -10.06 -2.45
N SER A 613 -31.67 -10.36 -2.96
CA SER A 613 -32.33 -11.65 -2.79
C SER A 613 -31.57 -12.78 -3.48
N LEU A 614 -31.01 -12.51 -4.67
CA LEU A 614 -30.13 -13.45 -5.39
C LEU A 614 -28.85 -13.73 -4.59
N LEU A 615 -28.19 -12.69 -4.07
CA LEU A 615 -26.98 -12.83 -3.26
C LEU A 615 -27.21 -13.76 -2.07
N ARG A 616 -28.28 -13.55 -1.28
CA ARG A 616 -28.60 -14.42 -0.14
C ARG A 616 -28.87 -15.86 -0.52
N ARG A 617 -29.48 -16.07 -1.68
CA ARG A 617 -29.74 -17.43 -2.17
C ARG A 617 -28.45 -18.16 -2.48
N PHE A 618 -27.52 -17.53 -3.24
CA PHE A 618 -26.25 -18.13 -3.60
C PHE A 618 -25.33 -18.31 -2.37
N GLU A 619 -25.37 -17.39 -1.40
CA GLU A 619 -24.70 -17.53 -0.11
C GLU A 619 -25.13 -18.80 0.64
N MET A 620 -26.42 -19.11 0.67
CA MET A 620 -26.94 -20.35 1.27
C MET A 620 -26.49 -21.59 0.48
N GLU A 621 -26.47 -21.51 -0.86
CA GLU A 621 -25.98 -22.59 -1.72
C GLU A 621 -24.49 -22.86 -1.46
N HIS A 622 -23.63 -21.83 -1.33
CA HIS A 622 -22.22 -21.95 -0.95
C HIS A 622 -22.04 -22.66 0.39
N SER A 623 -22.80 -22.23 1.42
CA SER A 623 -22.74 -22.86 2.74
C SER A 623 -23.04 -24.36 2.69
N SER A 624 -23.91 -24.80 1.76
CA SER A 624 -24.23 -26.22 1.56
C SER A 624 -23.17 -27.01 0.78
N LEU A 625 -22.35 -26.33 -0.04
CA LEU A 625 -21.32 -26.94 -0.87
C LEU A 625 -19.95 -27.02 -0.14
N ARG A 626 -19.68 -26.12 0.79
CA ARG A 626 -18.39 -26.03 1.52
C ARG A 626 -17.93 -27.36 2.16
N PRO A 627 -18.78 -28.15 2.85
CA PRO A 627 -18.32 -29.41 3.42
C PRO A 627 -17.77 -30.40 2.38
N ALA A 628 -18.33 -30.42 1.18
CA ALA A 628 -17.87 -31.30 0.10
C ALA A 628 -16.51 -30.87 -0.50
N LEU A 629 -16.09 -29.60 -0.33
CA LEU A 629 -14.73 -29.18 -0.70
C LEU A 629 -13.69 -29.86 0.19
N GLU A 630 -13.97 -29.99 1.48
CA GLU A 630 -13.07 -30.68 2.40
C GLU A 630 -12.97 -32.22 2.06
N GLU A 631 -14.02 -32.80 1.51
CA GLU A 631 -13.98 -34.20 1.02
C GLU A 631 -13.06 -34.37 -0.21
N ILE A 632 -12.97 -33.34 -1.10
CA ILE A 632 -12.01 -33.34 -2.23
C ILE A 632 -10.60 -33.45 -1.69
N ARG A 633 -10.29 -32.63 -0.68
CA ARG A 633 -9.00 -32.62 -0.04
C ARG A 633 -8.72 -33.93 0.71
N ALA A 634 -9.65 -34.38 1.53
CA ALA A 634 -9.53 -35.67 2.25
C ALA A 634 -9.27 -36.83 1.30
N SER A 635 -9.93 -36.82 0.13
CA SER A 635 -9.70 -37.81 -0.93
C SER A 635 -8.25 -37.78 -1.45
N ALA A 636 -7.66 -36.58 -1.65
CA ALA A 636 -6.26 -36.44 -2.05
C ALA A 636 -5.30 -36.92 -0.95
N ASP A 637 -5.62 -36.64 0.32
CA ASP A 637 -4.82 -37.01 1.48
C ASP A 637 -4.77 -38.51 1.74
N GLU A 638 -5.89 -39.20 1.51
CA GLU A 638 -6.02 -40.66 1.71
C GLU A 638 -5.45 -41.47 0.55
N MET A 639 -5.28 -40.88 -0.64
CA MET A 639 -4.69 -41.59 -1.78
C MET A 639 -3.27 -42.07 -1.46
N GLY A 640 -3.04 -43.36 -1.67
CA GLY A 640 -1.78 -44.05 -1.31
C GLY A 640 -1.79 -44.66 0.08
N ARG A 641 -2.86 -44.43 0.89
CA ARG A 641 -3.08 -45.11 2.17
C ARG A 641 -4.21 -46.19 2.09
N ILE A 642 -5.09 -46.03 1.10
CA ILE A 642 -6.24 -46.94 0.89
C ILE A 642 -6.02 -47.82 -0.33
N PRO A 643 -6.66 -49.00 -0.40
CA PRO A 643 -6.57 -49.90 -1.55
C PRO A 643 -7.10 -49.27 -2.85
N ALA A 644 -6.56 -49.69 -3.99
CA ALA A 644 -6.92 -49.13 -5.30
C ALA A 644 -8.44 -49.11 -5.62
N PRO A 645 -9.25 -50.11 -5.26
CA PRO A 645 -10.71 -50.03 -5.45
C PRO A 645 -11.34 -48.88 -4.66
N ALA A 646 -10.91 -48.64 -3.41
CA ALA A 646 -11.42 -47.57 -2.58
C ALA A 646 -11.01 -46.18 -3.12
N VAL A 647 -9.85 -46.09 -3.75
CA VAL A 647 -9.42 -44.87 -4.45
C VAL A 647 -10.38 -44.53 -5.60
N LEU A 648 -10.75 -45.55 -6.41
CA LEU A 648 -11.69 -45.38 -7.53
C LEU A 648 -13.08 -44.94 -7.06
N ASP A 649 -13.58 -45.52 -5.99
CA ASP A 649 -14.89 -45.17 -5.45
C ASP A 649 -14.91 -43.74 -4.89
N ARG A 650 -13.84 -43.30 -4.22
CA ARG A 650 -13.66 -41.91 -3.78
C ARG A 650 -13.65 -40.96 -4.95
N LEU A 651 -12.86 -41.25 -5.99
CA LEU A 651 -12.77 -40.44 -7.19
C LEU A 651 -14.11 -40.31 -7.92
N ARG A 652 -14.88 -41.38 -8.01
CA ARG A 652 -16.25 -41.36 -8.56
C ARG A 652 -17.13 -40.42 -7.75
N GLY A 653 -17.10 -40.52 -6.43
CA GLY A 653 -17.87 -39.64 -5.54
C GLY A 653 -17.51 -38.16 -5.75
N VAL A 654 -16.23 -37.83 -5.78
CA VAL A 654 -15.76 -36.46 -6.07
C VAL A 654 -16.21 -36.02 -7.46
N CYS A 655 -16.02 -36.83 -8.50
CA CYS A 655 -16.46 -36.48 -9.87
C CYS A 655 -17.98 -36.31 -9.97
N ALA A 656 -18.78 -37.12 -9.29
CA ALA A 656 -20.24 -36.95 -9.24
C ALA A 656 -20.62 -35.62 -8.58
N PHE A 657 -20.05 -35.30 -7.41
CA PHE A 657 -20.27 -34.02 -6.75
C PHE A 657 -19.93 -32.83 -7.67
N LEU A 658 -18.75 -32.84 -8.29
CA LEU A 658 -18.30 -31.78 -9.18
C LEU A 658 -19.23 -31.60 -10.38
N THR A 659 -19.68 -32.70 -11.02
CA THR A 659 -20.52 -32.64 -12.23
C THR A 659 -21.98 -32.38 -11.97
N GLU A 660 -22.54 -32.93 -10.89
CA GLU A 660 -23.98 -32.90 -10.64
C GLU A 660 -24.41 -31.75 -9.73
N ARG A 661 -23.51 -31.23 -8.90
CA ARG A 661 -23.82 -30.18 -7.94
C ARG A 661 -23.03 -28.90 -8.20
N LEU A 662 -21.70 -28.96 -8.28
CA LEU A 662 -20.85 -27.78 -8.37
C LEU A 662 -20.96 -27.08 -9.73
N LEU A 663 -20.68 -27.76 -10.85
CA LEU A 663 -20.74 -27.12 -12.18
C LEU A 663 -22.13 -26.56 -12.55
N PRO A 664 -23.26 -27.18 -12.18
CA PRO A 664 -24.57 -26.55 -12.34
C PRO A 664 -24.75 -25.27 -11.53
N HIS A 665 -24.22 -25.22 -10.31
CA HIS A 665 -24.23 -24.04 -9.45
C HIS A 665 -23.44 -22.88 -10.11
N GLU A 666 -22.19 -23.10 -10.49
CA GLU A 666 -21.35 -22.10 -11.19
C GLU A 666 -22.01 -21.58 -12.47
N ARG A 667 -22.66 -22.46 -13.25
CA ARG A 667 -23.42 -22.05 -14.45
C ARG A 667 -24.66 -21.23 -14.10
N ALA A 668 -25.27 -21.42 -12.93
CA ALA A 668 -26.37 -20.60 -12.48
C ALA A 668 -25.90 -19.20 -12.05
N GLU A 669 -24.73 -19.09 -11.45
CA GLU A 669 -24.08 -17.80 -11.13
C GLU A 669 -23.76 -17.01 -12.38
N GLU A 670 -23.12 -17.62 -13.37
CA GLU A 670 -22.82 -17.01 -14.67
C GLU A 670 -24.07 -16.46 -15.38
N ARG A 671 -25.19 -17.17 -15.28
CA ARG A 671 -26.43 -16.78 -15.96
C ARG A 671 -27.27 -15.77 -15.20
N ARG A 672 -27.21 -15.74 -13.87
CA ARG A 672 -28.14 -14.97 -13.03
C ARG A 672 -27.45 -13.98 -12.13
N LEU A 673 -26.42 -14.40 -11.38
CA LEU A 673 -25.78 -13.58 -10.38
C LEU A 673 -24.83 -12.55 -11.04
N TYR A 674 -23.93 -12.98 -11.90
CA TYR A 674 -22.92 -12.11 -12.49
C TYR A 674 -23.50 -11.00 -13.39
N PRO A 675 -24.52 -11.24 -14.21
CA PRO A 675 -25.16 -10.14 -14.95
C PRO A 675 -25.83 -9.09 -14.02
N ALA A 676 -26.50 -9.54 -12.95
CA ALA A 676 -27.08 -8.64 -11.96
C ALA A 676 -26.01 -7.83 -11.21
N MET A 677 -24.92 -8.47 -10.84
CA MET A 677 -23.77 -7.80 -10.20
C MET A 677 -23.07 -6.83 -11.15
N GLY A 678 -22.90 -7.19 -12.42
CA GLY A 678 -22.36 -6.29 -13.45
C GLY A 678 -23.19 -5.02 -13.60
N GLN A 679 -24.52 -5.13 -13.60
CA GLN A 679 -25.42 -3.98 -13.62
C GLN A 679 -25.31 -3.13 -12.34
N ALA A 680 -25.28 -3.78 -11.17
CA ALA A 680 -25.21 -3.11 -9.88
C ALA A 680 -23.88 -2.39 -9.64
N LEU A 681 -22.76 -2.95 -10.09
CA LEU A 681 -21.40 -2.48 -9.81
C LEU A 681 -20.72 -1.73 -10.96
N GLY A 682 -21.46 -1.49 -12.08
CA GLY A 682 -21.03 -0.57 -13.13
C GLY A 682 -20.31 -1.20 -14.33
N GLY A 683 -20.40 -2.52 -14.52
CA GLY A 683 -19.94 -3.18 -15.76
C GLY A 683 -19.62 -4.68 -15.61
N PRO A 684 -19.56 -5.42 -16.73
CA PRO A 684 -19.27 -6.86 -16.73
C PRO A 684 -17.84 -7.18 -16.26
N GLU A 685 -16.93 -6.20 -16.27
CA GLU A 685 -15.55 -6.37 -15.84
C GLU A 685 -15.42 -6.77 -14.36
N VAL A 686 -16.43 -6.43 -13.55
CA VAL A 686 -16.45 -6.70 -12.11
C VAL A 686 -16.52 -8.21 -11.82
N THR A 687 -17.22 -8.98 -12.65
CA THR A 687 -17.40 -10.43 -12.49
C THR A 687 -16.45 -11.27 -13.35
N MET A 688 -15.66 -10.65 -14.22
CA MET A 688 -14.78 -11.36 -15.16
C MET A 688 -13.74 -12.28 -14.49
N THR A 689 -13.29 -11.95 -13.27
CA THR A 689 -12.35 -12.81 -12.54
C THR A 689 -13.03 -14.09 -12.06
N MET A 690 -14.28 -14.00 -11.63
CA MET A 690 -15.07 -15.17 -11.21
C MET A 690 -15.35 -16.08 -12.41
N SER A 691 -15.73 -15.53 -13.54
CA SER A 691 -15.87 -16.29 -14.80
C SER A 691 -14.58 -17.01 -15.22
N ARG A 692 -13.41 -16.40 -14.97
CA ARG A 692 -12.12 -17.08 -15.20
C ARG A 692 -11.89 -18.22 -14.21
N ALA A 693 -12.27 -18.04 -12.94
CA ALA A 693 -12.20 -19.10 -11.95
C ALA A 693 -13.08 -20.29 -12.36
N HIS A 694 -14.32 -20.05 -12.79
CA HIS A 694 -15.20 -21.10 -13.32
C HIS A 694 -14.58 -21.85 -14.52
N ALA A 695 -13.98 -21.13 -15.47
CA ALA A 695 -13.30 -21.75 -16.60
C ALA A 695 -12.12 -22.66 -16.15
N GLU A 696 -11.36 -22.23 -15.15
CA GLU A 696 -10.25 -23.02 -14.59
C GLU A 696 -10.76 -24.24 -13.82
N ILE A 697 -11.82 -24.08 -13.01
CA ILE A 697 -12.47 -25.17 -12.31
C ILE A 697 -12.97 -26.22 -13.33
N GLU A 698 -13.67 -25.78 -14.37
CA GLU A 698 -14.16 -26.69 -15.42
C GLU A 698 -13.00 -27.40 -16.14
N ARG A 699 -11.87 -26.74 -16.35
CA ARG A 699 -10.66 -27.35 -16.92
C ARG A 699 -10.10 -28.44 -16.00
N LEU A 700 -9.98 -28.16 -14.71
CA LEU A 700 -9.48 -29.12 -13.71
C LEU A 700 -10.43 -30.30 -13.55
N VAL A 701 -11.74 -30.05 -13.55
CA VAL A 701 -12.76 -31.14 -13.52
C VAL A 701 -12.65 -32.05 -14.75
N ARG A 702 -12.48 -31.48 -15.96
CA ARG A 702 -12.24 -32.29 -17.18
C ARG A 702 -10.96 -33.11 -17.08
N ARG A 703 -9.88 -32.55 -16.52
CA ARG A 703 -8.61 -33.27 -16.29
C ARG A 703 -8.82 -34.44 -15.30
N LEU A 704 -9.50 -34.19 -14.17
CA LEU A 704 -9.80 -35.22 -13.17
C LEU A 704 -10.62 -36.37 -13.77
N ARG A 705 -11.65 -36.07 -14.57
CA ARG A 705 -12.45 -37.10 -15.28
C ARG A 705 -11.61 -37.92 -16.26
N GLY A 706 -10.67 -37.29 -16.96
CA GLY A 706 -9.72 -37.99 -17.83
C GLY A 706 -8.85 -38.98 -17.03
N HIS A 707 -8.33 -38.54 -15.89
CA HIS A 707 -7.55 -39.41 -15.01
C HIS A 707 -8.40 -40.57 -14.42
N LEU A 708 -9.65 -40.29 -14.05
CA LEU A 708 -10.56 -41.33 -13.58
C LEU A 708 -10.83 -42.39 -14.66
N ALA A 709 -11.16 -41.96 -15.89
CA ALA A 709 -11.40 -42.90 -16.98
C ALA A 709 -10.17 -43.76 -17.31
N LEU A 710 -8.96 -43.19 -17.24
CA LEU A 710 -7.72 -43.97 -17.39
C LEU A 710 -7.47 -44.91 -16.24
N ALA A 711 -7.77 -44.54 -15.00
CA ALA A 711 -7.63 -45.37 -13.82
C ALA A 711 -8.66 -46.54 -13.83
N GLU A 712 -9.86 -46.34 -14.37
CA GLU A 712 -10.87 -47.37 -14.59
C GLU A 712 -10.47 -48.37 -15.68
N ALA A 713 -9.85 -47.90 -16.77
CA ALA A 713 -9.45 -48.73 -17.88
C ALA A 713 -8.16 -49.55 -17.62
N GLU A 714 -7.18 -48.98 -16.94
CA GLU A 714 -5.83 -49.53 -16.80
C GLU A 714 -5.43 -49.85 -15.37
N GLY A 715 -6.32 -49.59 -14.38
CA GLY A 715 -6.04 -49.68 -12.97
C GLY A 715 -5.29 -48.46 -12.39
N VAL A 716 -5.33 -48.34 -11.07
CA VAL A 716 -4.63 -47.26 -10.35
C VAL A 716 -3.14 -47.59 -10.27
N ARG A 717 -2.33 -46.89 -11.06
CA ARG A 717 -0.86 -47.07 -11.06
C ARG A 717 -0.19 -46.05 -10.12
N PRO A 718 0.86 -46.40 -9.38
CA PRO A 718 1.54 -45.49 -8.44
C PRO A 718 2.02 -44.21 -9.10
N GLU A 719 2.50 -44.28 -10.34
CA GLU A 719 3.02 -43.14 -11.13
C GLU A 719 1.91 -42.10 -11.45
N ARG A 720 0.64 -42.50 -11.50
CA ARG A 720 -0.52 -41.65 -11.76
C ARG A 720 -1.17 -41.10 -10.48
N LEU A 721 -0.88 -41.70 -9.34
CA LEU A 721 -1.41 -41.22 -8.06
C LEU A 721 -0.98 -39.79 -7.74
N ASP A 722 0.25 -39.42 -8.08
CA ASP A 722 0.75 -38.07 -7.86
C ASP A 722 0.07 -37.03 -8.76
N ASP A 723 -0.22 -37.36 -10.03
CA ASP A 723 -0.99 -36.50 -10.94
C ASP A 723 -2.43 -36.30 -10.48
N LEU A 724 -3.07 -37.38 -10.00
CA LEU A 724 -4.42 -37.34 -9.41
C LEU A 724 -4.45 -36.46 -8.16
N ARG A 725 -3.49 -36.65 -7.26
CA ARG A 725 -3.35 -35.81 -6.05
C ARG A 725 -3.15 -34.35 -6.38
N ALA A 726 -2.25 -34.05 -7.31
CA ALA A 726 -1.99 -32.67 -7.77
C ALA A 726 -3.27 -32.03 -8.34
N CYS A 727 -4.06 -32.82 -9.12
CA CYS A 727 -5.32 -32.34 -9.67
C CYS A 727 -6.36 -32.05 -8.58
N LEU A 728 -6.50 -32.90 -7.56
CA LEU A 728 -7.42 -32.70 -6.45
C LEU A 728 -7.00 -31.54 -5.54
N TYR A 729 -5.72 -31.42 -5.22
CA TYR A 729 -5.22 -30.27 -4.45
C TYR A 729 -5.38 -28.95 -5.22
N GLY A 730 -5.14 -28.96 -6.53
CA GLY A 730 -5.39 -27.81 -7.40
C GLY A 730 -6.87 -27.41 -7.41
N LEU A 731 -7.77 -28.38 -7.55
CA LEU A 731 -9.22 -28.16 -7.46
C LEU A 731 -9.62 -27.57 -6.11
N TYR A 732 -9.18 -28.18 -5.01
CA TYR A 732 -9.47 -27.68 -3.67
C TYR A 732 -8.99 -26.23 -3.48
N ALA A 733 -7.75 -25.93 -3.88
CA ALA A 733 -7.19 -24.60 -3.73
C ALA A 733 -7.96 -23.55 -4.54
N VAL A 734 -8.30 -23.86 -5.79
CA VAL A 734 -9.05 -22.96 -6.68
C VAL A 734 -10.48 -22.75 -6.16
N LEU A 735 -11.15 -23.80 -5.77
CA LEU A 735 -12.54 -23.75 -5.26
C LEU A 735 -12.63 -22.98 -3.94
N THR A 736 -11.74 -23.26 -3.01
CA THR A 736 -11.70 -22.52 -1.73
C THR A 736 -11.49 -21.02 -1.97
N LEU A 737 -10.50 -20.68 -2.80
CA LEU A 737 -10.21 -19.29 -3.13
C LEU A 737 -11.40 -18.62 -3.84
N HIS A 738 -12.05 -19.33 -4.77
CA HIS A 738 -13.20 -18.82 -5.50
C HIS A 738 -14.38 -18.53 -4.55
N PHE A 739 -14.73 -19.45 -3.68
CA PHE A 739 -15.80 -19.28 -2.70
C PHE A 739 -15.51 -18.12 -1.73
N ASP A 740 -14.30 -18.06 -1.19
CA ASP A 740 -13.89 -16.96 -0.29
C ASP A 740 -13.97 -15.60 -0.99
N GLN A 741 -13.60 -15.53 -2.28
CA GLN A 741 -13.68 -14.29 -3.06
C GLN A 741 -15.13 -13.85 -3.31
N GLU A 742 -16.05 -14.77 -3.58
CA GLU A 742 -17.46 -14.43 -3.78
C GLU A 742 -18.12 -14.00 -2.48
N GLU A 743 -17.85 -14.69 -1.38
CA GLU A 743 -18.34 -14.32 -0.07
C GLU A 743 -17.90 -12.90 0.31
N GLU A 744 -16.62 -12.57 0.12
CA GLU A 744 -16.11 -11.25 0.43
C GLU A 744 -16.59 -10.17 -0.56
N ALA A 745 -16.53 -10.46 -1.87
CA ALA A 745 -16.77 -9.44 -2.89
C ALA A 745 -18.25 -9.17 -3.14
N TYR A 746 -19.11 -10.18 -3.02
CA TYR A 746 -20.51 -10.09 -3.41
C TYR A 746 -21.47 -10.32 -2.25
N PHE A 747 -21.34 -11.40 -1.49
CA PHE A 747 -22.32 -11.72 -0.45
C PHE A 747 -22.27 -10.74 0.72
N SER A 748 -21.11 -10.15 1.01
CA SER A 748 -21.00 -9.03 1.95
C SER A 748 -21.91 -7.83 1.61
N LEU A 749 -22.33 -7.67 0.34
CA LEU A 749 -23.25 -6.62 -0.11
C LEU A 749 -24.73 -6.94 0.20
N ALA A 750 -25.03 -8.18 0.58
CA ALA A 750 -26.38 -8.60 1.00
C ALA A 750 -26.72 -8.17 2.43
N ALA A 751 -25.71 -7.83 3.26
CA ALA A 751 -25.94 -7.36 4.62
C ALA A 751 -26.72 -6.02 4.62
N PRO A 752 -27.72 -5.84 5.51
CA PRO A 752 -28.42 -4.57 5.63
C PRO A 752 -27.41 -3.49 6.02
N SER A 753 -27.39 -2.39 5.25
CA SER A 753 -26.65 -1.18 5.61
C SER A 753 -27.15 -0.72 6.98
N GLY A 754 -26.32 -0.84 8.02
CA GLY A 754 -26.64 -0.32 9.35
C GLY A 754 -27.04 1.16 9.26
N PRO A 755 -27.86 1.67 10.21
CA PRO A 755 -28.36 3.04 10.16
C PRO A 755 -27.19 4.02 10.08
N ALA A 756 -27.25 4.92 9.10
CA ALA A 756 -26.31 6.01 8.96
C ALA A 756 -26.30 6.83 10.26
N HIS A 757 -25.20 6.83 11.00
CA HIS A 757 -25.04 7.78 12.11
C HIS A 757 -25.19 9.20 11.55
N PRO A 758 -26.03 10.05 12.18
CA PRO A 758 -26.19 11.43 11.77
C PRO A 758 -24.84 12.13 11.88
N ARG A 759 -24.49 12.84 10.81
CA ARG A 759 -23.36 13.78 10.82
C ARG A 759 -23.61 14.78 11.94
N ASN A 760 -22.77 14.82 12.94
CA ASN A 760 -22.64 15.99 13.80
C ASN A 760 -22.08 17.15 12.93
N GLU A 761 -22.99 17.95 12.40
CA GLU A 761 -22.73 19.33 12.03
C GLU A 761 -22.83 20.13 13.33
N ALA A 762 -21.70 20.42 13.94
CA ALA A 762 -21.61 21.51 14.90
C ALA A 762 -20.13 21.91 15.08
N VAL A 763 -19.87 23.17 14.71
CA VAL A 763 -18.85 24.16 15.08
C VAL A 763 -17.43 23.92 14.60
#